data_66469a09d53d17261c0712a3693156a0
#
_entry.id   66469a09d53d17261c0712a3693156a0
#
_cell.length_a   1.000
_cell.length_b   1.000
_cell.length_c   1.000
_cell.angle_alpha   90.00
_cell.angle_beta   90.00
_cell.angle_gamma   90.00
#
_symmetry.space_group_name_H-M   'P 1'
#
loop_
_entity.id
_entity.type
_entity.pdbx_description
1 polymer ?
#
loop_
_entity_poly.entity_id
_entity_poly.type
_entity_poly.pdbx_seq_one_letter_code
_entity_poly.pdbx_strand_id
1 'polypeptide(L)'
;MTDIILEIKKFISESWTNIFMEVCNAVVYIDHCAIECLHWYTAGKSYLTLKDAGAAAVYEIGMYHFQYVEVKDVKKAVIISTSSDPTFYQRTIKMILTKNIFQNCIVYCSVPCCTVNHLGSSIEEKLNYNKLKKDIKIWMTSRNLSQEPVVNIIYAPIFIAFLNKNLFVTPPFGDLMPPLDTNILKDMVIKLNFLAYSFYNLFDNIKARLDIYSVGKFSDHLAENLEDYISNINHQNHLSESPKVGISLILIDRTLDLCTPTSNNTESFLTKILRTFPRLPNHDNDVAINISPMFGKTVSKPYIKKKLLGIANQFLNDIALTTDNSKLRTPSRISGHSLEKFLNKIQSTNNIASLAIHMEKLQCILAIIEASTSQKASQLELLTSLEKLALQNLSVSRESSSILVQLSNIICTRIHRGLDIDNLLALLIYIYALAGTQIQFSAQQEHQLEKSIANAIFEDLQILKKNPLINTKSAYQRTLLLLGVDDVIVAQETSCRIAARFINILRLVAEQRLILQDYRFCMLKPSSQEVIRHISILEQIIKDIFDVDVNRKLRDLHKKSSSFIQASFNLFLRGKTKRHPRDNSYILIYIVGGVTAEEAKIIQEIVSVQEKHSNKKTPYVILAGSRLLNPLDIVEKIFF
;
A
#
# COMPACT_ATOMS: atom_id res chain seq x y z
N MET A 1 19.42 7.59 -23.61
CA MET A 1 19.19 7.71 -22.16
C MET A 1 18.37 6.51 -21.75
N THR A 2 18.90 5.64 -20.90
CA THR A 2 18.24 4.40 -20.51
C THR A 2 16.98 4.74 -19.72
N ASP A 3 15.82 4.25 -20.15
CA ASP A 3 14.56 4.43 -19.42
C ASP A 3 14.55 3.49 -18.20
N ILE A 4 14.68 4.04 -17.01
CA ILE A 4 14.75 3.27 -15.75
C ILE A 4 13.51 2.42 -15.54
N ILE A 5 12.33 2.88 -15.98
CA ILE A 5 11.09 2.10 -15.86
C ILE A 5 11.17 0.84 -16.71
N LEU A 6 11.77 0.95 -17.89
CA LEU A 6 11.98 -0.20 -18.77
C LEU A 6 12.94 -1.20 -18.13
N GLU A 7 14.02 -0.73 -17.51
CA GLU A 7 14.98 -1.61 -16.81
C GLU A 7 14.33 -2.29 -15.59
N ILE A 8 13.56 -1.57 -14.79
CA ILE A 8 12.80 -2.19 -13.67
C ILE A 8 11.79 -3.22 -14.19
N LYS A 9 11.08 -2.93 -15.28
CA LYS A 9 10.16 -3.89 -15.90
C LYS A 9 10.87 -5.11 -16.45
N LYS A 10 12.06 -4.94 -16.99
CA LYS A 10 12.92 -6.04 -17.45
C LYS A 10 13.34 -6.94 -16.30
N PHE A 11 13.80 -6.36 -15.19
CA PHE A 11 14.13 -7.07 -13.96
C PHE A 11 12.96 -7.94 -13.44
N ILE A 12 11.74 -7.38 -13.42
CA ILE A 12 10.52 -8.11 -13.04
C ILE A 12 10.23 -9.22 -14.06
N SER A 13 10.33 -8.92 -15.36
CA SER A 13 10.05 -9.89 -16.42
C SER A 13 11.01 -11.09 -16.39
N GLU A 14 12.29 -10.86 -16.13
CA GLU A 14 13.30 -11.92 -16.01
C GLU A 14 12.94 -12.89 -14.86
N SER A 15 12.53 -12.35 -13.71
CA SER A 15 12.11 -13.16 -12.56
C SER A 15 10.91 -14.06 -12.90
N TRP A 16 9.89 -13.53 -13.54
CA TRP A 16 8.69 -14.29 -13.93
C TRP A 16 8.97 -15.27 -15.08
N THR A 17 9.79 -14.91 -16.06
CA THR A 17 10.15 -15.80 -17.17
C THR A 17 10.79 -17.08 -16.67
N ASN A 18 11.71 -17.00 -15.71
CA ASN A 18 12.35 -18.17 -15.09
C ASN A 18 11.32 -19.08 -14.40
N ILE A 19 10.32 -18.49 -13.74
CA ILE A 19 9.24 -19.25 -13.09
C ILE A 19 8.36 -19.93 -14.14
N PHE A 20 7.96 -19.22 -15.20
CA PHE A 20 7.10 -19.78 -16.25
C PHE A 20 7.73 -20.97 -16.98
N MET A 21 9.05 -21.01 -17.14
CA MET A 21 9.74 -22.17 -17.71
C MET A 21 9.61 -23.44 -16.83
N GLU A 22 9.45 -23.27 -15.52
CA GLU A 22 9.40 -24.39 -14.57
C GLU A 22 7.99 -24.87 -14.22
N VAL A 23 6.94 -24.10 -14.52
CA VAL A 23 5.57 -24.46 -14.14
C VAL A 23 4.93 -25.52 -15.04
N CYS A 24 5.55 -25.88 -16.16
CA CYS A 24 5.02 -26.89 -17.07
C CYS A 24 4.85 -28.25 -16.37
N ASN A 25 3.64 -28.84 -16.51
CA ASN A 25 3.24 -30.09 -15.86
C ASN A 25 3.41 -30.08 -14.33
N ALA A 26 3.31 -28.92 -13.69
CA ALA A 26 3.43 -28.78 -12.25
C ALA A 26 2.11 -28.33 -11.60
N VAL A 27 1.93 -28.68 -10.33
CA VAL A 27 0.98 -27.99 -9.45
C VAL A 27 1.67 -26.77 -8.89
N VAL A 28 1.10 -25.60 -9.15
CA VAL A 28 1.64 -24.32 -8.68
C VAL A 28 0.92 -23.90 -7.41
N TYR A 29 1.69 -23.68 -6.35
CA TYR A 29 1.22 -23.08 -5.10
C TYR A 29 1.85 -21.70 -4.97
N ILE A 30 1.02 -20.66 -4.90
CA ILE A 30 1.49 -19.27 -4.91
C ILE A 30 0.88 -18.49 -3.73
N ASP A 31 1.70 -17.76 -2.98
CA ASP A 31 1.20 -16.96 -1.88
C ASP A 31 0.51 -15.67 -2.34
N HIS A 32 -0.24 -15.03 -1.43
CA HIS A 32 -1.07 -13.87 -1.73
C HIS A 32 -0.29 -12.69 -2.30
N CYS A 33 0.89 -12.38 -1.76
CA CYS A 33 1.67 -11.25 -2.25
C CYS A 33 2.30 -11.55 -3.62
N ALA A 34 2.75 -12.79 -3.84
CA ALA A 34 3.28 -13.21 -5.14
C ALA A 34 2.20 -13.21 -6.22
N ILE A 35 0.97 -13.70 -5.92
CA ILE A 35 -0.14 -13.67 -6.88
C ILE A 35 -0.57 -12.24 -7.18
N GLU A 36 -0.52 -11.31 -6.22
CA GLU A 36 -0.79 -9.91 -6.46
C GLU A 36 0.27 -9.27 -7.37
N CYS A 37 1.56 -9.54 -7.15
CA CYS A 37 2.63 -9.11 -8.06
C CYS A 37 2.39 -9.63 -9.48
N LEU A 38 2.04 -10.92 -9.62
CA LEU A 38 1.73 -11.53 -10.91
C LEU A 38 0.47 -10.93 -11.55
N HIS A 39 -0.56 -10.64 -10.76
CA HIS A 39 -1.80 -10.01 -11.22
C HIS A 39 -1.51 -8.67 -11.91
N TRP A 40 -0.72 -7.81 -11.28
CA TRP A 40 -0.33 -6.52 -11.85
C TRP A 40 0.62 -6.66 -13.04
N TYR A 41 1.55 -7.62 -13.00
CA TYR A 41 2.45 -7.91 -14.12
C TYR A 41 1.69 -8.38 -15.38
N THR A 42 0.67 -9.24 -15.21
CA THR A 42 -0.11 -9.83 -16.30
C THR A 42 -1.39 -9.05 -16.63
N ALA A 43 -1.57 -7.84 -16.09
CA ALA A 43 -2.78 -7.04 -16.26
C ALA A 43 -4.08 -7.79 -15.93
N GLY A 44 -4.09 -8.54 -14.81
CA GLY A 44 -5.26 -9.26 -14.31
C GLY A 44 -5.40 -10.68 -14.82
N LYS A 45 -4.45 -11.20 -15.62
CA LYS A 45 -4.52 -12.53 -16.24
C LYS A 45 -3.62 -13.56 -15.54
N SER A 46 -3.34 -13.42 -14.24
CA SER A 46 -2.37 -14.25 -13.51
C SER A 46 -2.60 -15.75 -13.67
N TYR A 47 -3.82 -16.22 -13.42
CA TYR A 47 -4.16 -17.63 -13.56
C TYR A 47 -4.08 -18.14 -15.00
N LEU A 48 -4.57 -17.34 -15.95
CA LEU A 48 -4.52 -17.71 -17.37
C LEU A 48 -3.06 -17.83 -17.83
N THR A 49 -2.21 -16.87 -17.45
CA THR A 49 -0.78 -16.88 -17.79
C THR A 49 -0.06 -18.11 -17.24
N LEU A 50 -0.33 -18.51 -15.99
CA LEU A 50 0.22 -19.74 -15.42
C LEU A 50 -0.30 -21.01 -16.14
N LYS A 51 -1.56 -21.03 -16.52
CA LYS A 51 -2.15 -22.11 -17.30
C LYS A 51 -1.57 -22.19 -18.71
N ASP A 52 -1.42 -21.06 -19.38
CA ASP A 52 -0.82 -20.97 -20.72
C ASP A 52 0.67 -21.40 -20.69
N ALA A 53 1.38 -21.17 -19.57
CA ALA A 53 2.71 -21.69 -19.33
C ALA A 53 2.74 -23.21 -19.02
N GLY A 54 1.60 -23.89 -19.01
CA GLY A 54 1.49 -25.35 -18.87
C GLY A 54 1.27 -25.84 -17.43
N ALA A 55 0.88 -24.99 -16.48
CA ALA A 55 0.56 -25.41 -15.13
C ALA A 55 -0.65 -26.38 -15.11
N ALA A 56 -0.50 -27.55 -14.48
CA ALA A 56 -1.57 -28.53 -14.33
C ALA A 56 -2.70 -28.00 -13.44
N ALA A 57 -2.32 -27.39 -12.31
CA ALA A 57 -3.23 -26.72 -11.39
C ALA A 57 -2.55 -25.51 -10.73
N VAL A 58 -3.33 -24.53 -10.29
CA VAL A 58 -2.85 -23.34 -9.60
C VAL A 58 -3.69 -23.11 -8.34
N TYR A 59 -3.03 -23.03 -7.19
CA TYR A 59 -3.66 -22.80 -5.90
C TYR A 59 -3.03 -21.58 -5.21
N GLU A 60 -3.89 -20.66 -4.77
CA GLU A 60 -3.46 -19.61 -3.83
C GLU A 60 -3.29 -20.23 -2.44
N ILE A 61 -2.22 -19.86 -1.75
CA ILE A 61 -1.92 -20.32 -0.40
C ILE A 61 -1.72 -19.15 0.55
N GLY A 62 -2.27 -19.28 1.74
CA GLY A 62 -2.10 -18.32 2.83
C GLY A 62 -1.90 -19.05 4.15
N MET A 63 -1.54 -18.30 5.21
CA MET A 63 -1.24 -18.89 6.50
C MET A 63 -2.46 -19.56 7.16
N TYR A 64 -3.68 -19.03 6.90
CA TYR A 64 -4.90 -19.43 7.61
C TYR A 64 -6.04 -19.90 6.71
N HIS A 65 -5.93 -19.77 5.39
CA HIS A 65 -7.04 -19.97 4.45
C HIS A 65 -6.68 -20.91 3.30
N PHE A 66 -5.98 -21.98 3.60
CA PHE A 66 -5.69 -23.00 2.60
C PHE A 66 -6.70 -24.15 2.71
N GLN A 67 -7.53 -24.31 1.68
CA GLN A 67 -8.33 -25.53 1.49
C GLN A 67 -7.45 -26.57 0.80
N TYR A 68 -7.18 -27.65 1.50
CA TYR A 68 -6.44 -28.76 0.92
C TYR A 68 -7.24 -29.41 -0.22
N VAL A 69 -6.61 -29.54 -1.37
CA VAL A 69 -7.14 -30.29 -2.51
C VAL A 69 -6.11 -31.36 -2.86
N GLU A 70 -6.56 -32.62 -2.85
CA GLU A 70 -5.72 -33.73 -3.29
C GLU A 70 -5.51 -33.66 -4.81
N VAL A 71 -4.25 -33.60 -5.24
CA VAL A 71 -3.89 -33.58 -6.66
C VAL A 71 -3.34 -34.94 -7.04
N LYS A 72 -4.07 -35.65 -7.92
CA LYS A 72 -3.66 -36.96 -8.43
C LYS A 72 -2.85 -36.80 -9.72
N ASP A 73 -1.94 -37.73 -9.96
CA ASP A 73 -1.19 -37.90 -11.22
C ASP A 73 -0.17 -36.82 -11.59
N VAL A 74 0.05 -35.78 -10.77
CA VAL A 74 1.07 -34.77 -10.99
C VAL A 74 2.24 -34.97 -10.00
N LYS A 75 3.44 -35.16 -10.54
CA LYS A 75 4.66 -35.48 -9.73
C LYS A 75 5.51 -34.25 -9.41
N LYS A 76 5.21 -33.09 -9.97
CA LYS A 76 6.00 -31.85 -9.79
C LYS A 76 5.17 -30.80 -9.06
N ALA A 77 5.75 -30.20 -8.02
CA ALA A 77 5.22 -29.04 -7.33
C ALA A 77 6.14 -27.83 -7.55
N VAL A 78 5.54 -26.67 -7.82
CA VAL A 78 6.22 -25.37 -7.85
C VAL A 78 5.58 -24.48 -6.82
N ILE A 79 6.38 -24.03 -5.85
CA ILE A 79 5.94 -23.16 -4.75
C ILE A 79 6.55 -21.79 -4.97
N ILE A 80 5.72 -20.75 -5.01
CA ILE A 80 6.15 -19.35 -5.19
C ILE A 80 5.79 -18.60 -3.91
N SER A 81 6.82 -18.16 -3.16
CA SER A 81 6.62 -17.57 -1.84
C SER A 81 7.43 -16.29 -1.65
N THR A 82 6.78 -15.29 -1.09
CA THR A 82 7.37 -14.03 -0.62
C THR A 82 7.46 -13.95 0.91
N SER A 83 7.00 -15.01 1.62
CA SER A 83 6.92 -15.00 3.08
C SER A 83 8.29 -15.07 3.74
N SER A 84 8.56 -14.14 4.65
CA SER A 84 9.72 -14.16 5.55
C SER A 84 9.46 -14.93 6.84
N ASP A 85 8.23 -15.39 7.08
CA ASP A 85 7.85 -16.11 8.29
C ASP A 85 8.16 -17.62 8.17
N PRO A 86 9.06 -18.16 8.99
CA PRO A 86 9.36 -19.59 9.00
C PRO A 86 8.14 -20.46 9.32
N THR A 87 7.17 -19.95 10.09
CA THR A 87 5.97 -20.71 10.47
C THR A 87 5.08 -21.00 9.27
N PHE A 88 5.08 -20.14 8.26
CA PHE A 88 4.38 -20.38 6.99
C PHE A 88 4.87 -21.67 6.31
N TYR A 89 6.18 -21.88 6.25
CA TYR A 89 6.77 -23.09 5.67
C TYR A 89 6.46 -24.31 6.52
N GLN A 90 6.62 -24.21 7.84
CA GLN A 90 6.40 -25.31 8.78
C GLN A 90 4.93 -25.76 8.88
N ARG A 91 3.98 -24.87 8.63
CA ARG A 91 2.54 -25.18 8.68
C ARG A 91 2.00 -25.47 7.29
N THR A 92 1.98 -24.46 6.42
CA THR A 92 1.28 -24.52 5.13
C THR A 92 2.02 -25.41 4.12
N ILE A 93 3.31 -25.16 3.90
CA ILE A 93 4.09 -25.91 2.90
C ILE A 93 4.28 -27.36 3.35
N LYS A 94 4.58 -27.59 4.61
CA LYS A 94 4.66 -28.94 5.19
C LYS A 94 3.35 -29.72 4.99
N MET A 95 2.19 -29.10 5.27
CA MET A 95 0.90 -29.75 5.07
C MET A 95 0.66 -30.13 3.60
N ILE A 96 0.99 -29.25 2.66
CA ILE A 96 0.87 -29.51 1.22
C ILE A 96 1.74 -30.71 0.83
N LEU A 97 3.01 -30.72 1.22
CA LEU A 97 3.98 -31.72 0.80
C LEU A 97 3.77 -33.08 1.49
N THR A 98 3.29 -33.09 2.73
CA THR A 98 2.99 -34.35 3.44
C THR A 98 1.70 -35.02 2.96
N LYS A 99 0.75 -34.26 2.43
CA LYS A 99 -0.54 -34.80 1.95
C LYS A 99 -0.54 -35.19 0.48
N ASN A 100 0.40 -34.72 -0.33
CA ASN A 100 0.53 -35.04 -1.74
C ASN A 100 1.78 -35.88 -2.03
N ILE A 101 1.78 -36.60 -3.15
CA ILE A 101 2.92 -37.43 -3.57
C ILE A 101 3.63 -36.71 -4.72
N PHE A 102 4.60 -35.85 -4.39
CA PHE A 102 5.45 -35.21 -5.37
C PHE A 102 6.85 -35.86 -5.39
N GLN A 103 7.43 -35.97 -6.57
CA GLN A 103 8.80 -36.43 -6.79
C GLN A 103 9.79 -35.26 -6.94
N ASN A 104 9.28 -34.14 -7.46
CA ASN A 104 10.06 -32.92 -7.70
C ASN A 104 9.36 -31.71 -7.06
N CYS A 105 10.10 -30.93 -6.28
CA CYS A 105 9.61 -29.71 -5.65
C CYS A 105 10.59 -28.56 -5.92
N ILE A 106 10.11 -27.50 -6.56
CA ILE A 106 10.86 -26.26 -6.77
C ILE A 106 10.22 -25.17 -5.95
N VAL A 107 11.00 -24.50 -5.11
CA VAL A 107 10.55 -23.36 -4.31
C VAL A 107 11.23 -22.09 -4.84
N TYR A 108 10.45 -21.18 -5.39
CA TYR A 108 10.86 -19.82 -5.65
C TYR A 108 10.60 -18.96 -4.42
N CYS A 109 11.66 -18.43 -3.83
CA CYS A 109 11.60 -17.67 -2.60
C CYS A 109 12.12 -16.24 -2.83
N SER A 110 11.32 -15.23 -2.46
CA SER A 110 11.73 -13.82 -2.59
C SER A 110 12.61 -13.36 -1.42
N VAL A 111 12.63 -14.10 -0.31
CA VAL A 111 13.48 -13.79 0.84
C VAL A 111 14.88 -14.32 0.58
N PRO A 112 15.94 -13.51 0.69
CA PRO A 112 17.30 -13.93 0.43
C PRO A 112 17.81 -14.96 1.45
N CYS A 113 18.66 -15.90 1.01
CA CYS A 113 19.18 -17.00 1.83
C CYS A 113 20.08 -16.55 2.99
N CYS A 114 20.85 -15.50 2.82
CA CYS A 114 21.79 -15.00 3.83
C CYS A 114 21.85 -13.50 3.76
N THR A 115 21.36 -12.83 4.74
CA THR A 115 21.73 -11.46 5.01
C THR A 115 23.02 -11.47 5.82
N VAL A 116 24.01 -10.74 5.34
CA VAL A 116 25.30 -10.56 6.02
C VAL A 116 25.07 -10.11 7.46
N ASN A 117 25.81 -10.72 8.39
CA ASN A 117 25.72 -10.49 9.83
C ASN A 117 26.22 -9.09 10.20
N HIS A 118 25.37 -8.09 10.30
CA HIS A 118 25.81 -6.73 10.71
C HIS A 118 25.20 -6.17 11.99
N LEU A 119 24.28 -6.84 12.63
CA LEU A 119 23.83 -6.42 13.97
C LEU A 119 23.62 -7.65 14.84
N GLY A 120 24.44 -7.80 15.86
CA GLY A 120 24.49 -8.76 16.95
C GLY A 120 23.23 -9.45 17.47
N SER A 121 22.25 -9.68 16.63
CA SER A 121 21.05 -10.45 16.95
C SER A 121 21.24 -11.92 16.61
N SER A 122 20.93 -12.77 17.56
CA SER A 122 20.99 -14.24 17.49
C SER A 122 20.48 -14.78 16.14
N ILE A 123 21.34 -15.57 15.51
CA ILE A 123 21.28 -16.08 14.13
C ILE A 123 20.11 -17.07 13.88
N GLU A 124 19.27 -17.35 14.87
CA GLU A 124 18.40 -18.53 14.86
C GLU A 124 17.11 -18.42 14.06
N GLU A 125 16.70 -17.23 13.60
CA GLU A 125 15.39 -17.02 12.96
C GLU A 125 15.43 -16.69 11.46
N LYS A 126 16.56 -16.79 10.78
CA LYS A 126 16.69 -16.50 9.35
C LYS A 126 16.30 -17.70 8.49
N LEU A 127 15.63 -17.46 7.37
CA LEU A 127 15.29 -18.50 6.40
C LEU A 127 16.58 -19.08 5.79
N ASN A 128 16.96 -20.28 6.24
CA ASN A 128 18.14 -20.98 5.76
C ASN A 128 17.73 -21.98 4.67
N TYR A 129 18.12 -21.72 3.42
CA TYR A 129 17.75 -22.56 2.27
C TYR A 129 18.22 -24.00 2.40
N ASN A 130 19.40 -24.23 2.98
CA ASN A 130 19.92 -25.60 3.18
C ASN A 130 19.09 -26.36 4.21
N LYS A 131 18.70 -25.69 5.30
CA LYS A 131 17.81 -26.27 6.32
C LYS A 131 16.43 -26.54 5.72
N LEU A 132 15.84 -25.53 5.05
CA LEU A 132 14.54 -25.66 4.42
C LEU A 132 14.52 -26.78 3.35
N LYS A 133 15.59 -26.91 2.55
CA LYS A 133 15.74 -27.99 1.57
C LYS A 133 15.74 -29.37 2.23
N LYS A 134 16.42 -29.54 3.37
CA LYS A 134 16.40 -30.77 4.16
C LYS A 134 15.01 -31.06 4.73
N ASP A 135 14.38 -30.05 5.32
CA ASP A 135 13.03 -30.16 5.88
C ASP A 135 12.01 -30.59 4.80
N ILE A 136 12.03 -29.94 3.64
CA ILE A 136 11.17 -30.29 2.50
C ILE A 136 11.39 -31.74 2.04
N LYS A 137 12.64 -32.18 1.92
CA LYS A 137 12.94 -33.57 1.59
C LYS A 137 12.31 -34.53 2.60
N ILE A 138 12.45 -34.26 3.90
CA ILE A 138 11.85 -35.08 4.97
C ILE A 138 10.31 -35.08 4.83
N TRP A 139 9.67 -33.96 4.59
CA TRP A 139 8.21 -33.89 4.44
C TRP A 139 7.72 -34.69 3.24
N MET A 140 8.45 -34.66 2.13
CA MET A 140 8.11 -35.43 0.92
C MET A 140 8.33 -36.95 1.11
N THR A 141 9.38 -37.37 1.83
CA THR A 141 9.69 -38.79 2.05
C THR A 141 8.75 -39.47 3.05
N SER A 142 7.94 -38.70 3.79
CA SER A 142 6.97 -39.27 4.77
C SER A 142 5.96 -40.26 4.14
N ARG A 143 5.87 -40.35 2.82
CA ARG A 143 4.95 -41.23 2.06
C ARG A 143 5.63 -42.24 1.14
N ASN A 144 6.66 -42.96 1.63
CA ASN A 144 7.28 -44.12 0.95
C ASN A 144 7.43 -43.94 -0.57
N LEU A 145 8.16 -42.91 -0.98
CA LEU A 145 8.49 -42.69 -2.39
C LEU A 145 9.45 -43.78 -2.88
N SER A 146 9.26 -44.28 -4.08
CA SER A 146 10.14 -45.24 -4.73
C SER A 146 11.51 -44.65 -5.09
N GLN A 147 11.65 -43.33 -5.11
CA GLN A 147 12.87 -42.58 -5.43
C GLN A 147 13.03 -41.40 -4.48
N GLU A 148 14.30 -41.02 -4.22
CA GLU A 148 14.61 -39.82 -3.41
C GLU A 148 14.06 -38.55 -4.09
N PRO A 149 13.28 -37.69 -3.38
CA PRO A 149 12.71 -36.50 -3.95
C PRO A 149 13.78 -35.45 -4.32
N VAL A 150 13.59 -34.83 -5.47
CA VAL A 150 14.42 -33.71 -5.92
C VAL A 150 13.83 -32.40 -5.41
N VAL A 151 14.63 -31.64 -4.66
CA VAL A 151 14.21 -30.35 -4.08
C VAL A 151 15.19 -29.26 -4.49
N ASN A 152 14.68 -28.18 -5.09
CA ASN A 152 15.45 -26.99 -5.42
C ASN A 152 14.78 -25.75 -4.79
N ILE A 153 15.61 -24.87 -4.19
CA ILE A 153 15.17 -23.58 -3.68
C ILE A 153 15.93 -22.52 -4.47
N ILE A 154 15.20 -21.64 -5.11
CA ILE A 154 15.71 -20.62 -6.04
C ILE A 154 15.27 -19.26 -5.53
N TYR A 155 16.22 -18.33 -5.40
CA TYR A 155 15.89 -16.94 -5.11
C TYR A 155 15.22 -16.29 -6.33
N ALA A 156 14.09 -15.63 -6.10
CA ALA A 156 13.37 -14.87 -7.12
C ALA A 156 12.86 -13.55 -6.51
N PRO A 157 13.36 -12.39 -6.96
CA PRO A 157 13.00 -11.08 -6.40
C PRO A 157 11.59 -10.64 -6.85
N ILE A 158 10.56 -11.26 -6.29
CA ILE A 158 9.14 -10.95 -6.57
C ILE A 158 8.65 -10.00 -5.49
N PHE A 159 8.66 -8.70 -5.73
CA PHE A 159 8.22 -7.72 -4.74
C PHE A 159 7.62 -6.44 -5.33
N ILE A 160 7.63 -6.22 -6.63
CA ILE A 160 7.15 -5.00 -7.27
C ILE A 160 5.88 -5.27 -8.06
N ALA A 161 4.88 -4.39 -7.87
CA ALA A 161 3.64 -4.33 -8.64
C ALA A 161 3.43 -2.92 -9.20
N PHE A 162 3.57 -2.74 -10.51
CA PHE A 162 3.30 -1.46 -11.16
C PHE A 162 1.80 -1.22 -11.30
N LEU A 163 1.29 -0.19 -10.62
CA LEU A 163 -0.09 0.24 -10.74
C LEU A 163 -0.29 1.14 -11.97
N ASN A 164 0.70 1.99 -12.27
CA ASN A 164 0.78 2.77 -13.51
C ASN A 164 2.25 3.03 -13.88
N LYS A 165 2.51 3.92 -14.87
CA LYS A 165 3.87 4.22 -15.32
C LYS A 165 4.77 4.78 -14.21
N ASN A 166 4.21 5.61 -13.32
CA ASN A 166 4.96 6.38 -12.33
C ASN A 166 4.65 5.97 -10.90
N LEU A 167 3.88 4.88 -10.72
CA LEU A 167 3.47 4.39 -9.41
C LEU A 167 3.61 2.88 -9.34
N PHE A 168 4.35 2.40 -8.35
CA PHE A 168 4.36 0.98 -8.00
C PHE A 168 4.23 0.77 -6.49
N VAL A 169 3.84 -0.42 -6.12
CA VAL A 169 3.76 -0.88 -4.74
C VAL A 169 4.58 -2.15 -4.55
N THR A 170 4.85 -2.48 -3.30
CA THR A 170 5.63 -3.67 -2.94
C THR A 170 4.80 -4.60 -2.04
N PRO A 171 3.94 -5.46 -2.62
CA PRO A 171 2.97 -6.27 -1.88
C PRO A 171 3.53 -7.08 -0.71
N PRO A 172 4.74 -7.70 -0.77
CA PRO A 172 5.31 -8.43 0.37
C PRO A 172 5.54 -7.58 1.63
N PHE A 173 5.55 -6.26 1.47
CA PHE A 173 5.74 -5.28 2.54
C PHE A 173 4.49 -4.47 2.86
N GLY A 174 3.32 -4.92 2.37
CA GLY A 174 2.04 -4.21 2.50
C GLY A 174 1.57 -3.99 3.93
N ASP A 175 1.99 -4.81 4.86
CA ASP A 175 1.71 -4.69 6.29
C ASP A 175 2.77 -3.90 7.07
N LEU A 176 3.87 -3.49 6.42
CA LEU A 176 4.92 -2.70 7.04
C LEU A 176 4.43 -1.26 7.24
N MET A 177 4.30 -0.85 8.50
CA MET A 177 3.95 0.51 8.91
C MET A 177 4.97 0.99 9.94
N PRO A 178 5.58 2.17 9.80
CA PRO A 178 6.42 2.74 10.85
C PRO A 178 5.65 2.81 12.18
N PRO A 179 6.27 2.46 13.33
CA PRO A 179 5.60 2.55 14.61
C PRO A 179 5.39 4.01 15.03
N LEU A 180 4.32 4.29 15.79
CA LEU A 180 4.07 5.62 16.37
C LEU A 180 4.99 5.93 17.53
N ASP A 181 5.45 4.90 18.22
CA ASP A 181 6.45 4.99 19.29
C ASP A 181 7.85 4.65 18.76
N THR A 182 8.84 4.70 19.64
CA THR A 182 10.24 4.42 19.28
C THR A 182 10.57 2.92 19.25
N ASN A 183 9.60 2.05 19.55
CA ASN A 183 9.83 0.60 19.69
C ASN A 183 9.66 -0.11 18.36
N ILE A 184 10.75 -0.49 17.74
CA ILE A 184 10.73 -1.31 16.53
C ILE A 184 10.67 -2.78 16.93
N LEU A 185 9.59 -3.47 16.55
CA LEU A 185 9.42 -4.89 16.81
C LEU A 185 10.41 -5.72 15.97
N LYS A 186 10.83 -6.88 16.49
CA LYS A 186 11.76 -7.77 15.78
C LYS A 186 11.31 -8.15 14.37
N ASP A 187 10.02 -8.45 14.21
CA ASP A 187 9.44 -8.81 12.91
C ASP A 187 9.53 -7.65 11.90
N MET A 188 9.40 -6.41 12.39
CA MET A 188 9.60 -5.21 11.55
C MET A 188 11.04 -5.08 11.08
N VAL A 189 12.02 -5.39 11.95
CA VAL A 189 13.45 -5.36 11.59
C VAL A 189 13.75 -6.39 10.49
N ILE A 190 13.19 -7.60 10.59
CA ILE A 190 13.36 -8.65 9.57
C ILE A 190 12.80 -8.18 8.22
N LYS A 191 11.60 -7.62 8.20
CA LYS A 191 10.96 -7.10 6.99
C LYS A 191 11.70 -5.89 6.42
N LEU A 192 12.23 -5.02 7.29
CA LEU A 192 13.04 -3.87 6.88
C LEU A 192 14.33 -4.32 6.17
N ASN A 193 15.03 -5.30 6.74
CA ASN A 193 16.23 -5.89 6.14
C ASN A 193 15.91 -6.57 4.81
N PHE A 194 14.77 -7.24 4.71
CA PHE A 194 14.31 -7.85 3.47
C PHE A 194 14.02 -6.78 2.40
N LEU A 195 13.35 -5.69 2.76
CA LEU A 195 13.09 -4.56 1.86
C LEU A 195 14.39 -3.90 1.39
N ALA A 196 15.33 -3.64 2.31
CA ALA A 196 16.65 -3.07 1.99
C ALA A 196 17.40 -3.95 0.98
N TYR A 197 17.44 -5.26 1.22
CA TYR A 197 18.07 -6.21 0.28
C TYR A 197 17.37 -6.25 -1.08
N SER A 198 16.03 -6.20 -1.09
CA SER A 198 15.26 -6.18 -2.33
C SER A 198 15.57 -4.96 -3.18
N PHE A 199 15.68 -3.78 -2.56
CA PHE A 199 16.13 -2.55 -3.23
C PHE A 199 17.58 -2.64 -3.67
N TYR A 200 18.47 -3.14 -2.82
CA TYR A 200 19.85 -3.35 -3.20
C TYR A 200 19.94 -4.20 -4.48
N ASN A 201 19.27 -5.36 -4.52
CA ASN A 201 19.28 -6.26 -5.67
C ASN A 201 18.70 -5.59 -6.94
N LEU A 202 17.60 -4.84 -6.81
CA LEU A 202 17.02 -4.08 -7.91
C LEU A 202 18.05 -3.08 -8.48
N PHE A 203 18.64 -2.24 -7.64
CA PHE A 203 19.51 -1.16 -8.07
C PHE A 203 20.87 -1.67 -8.56
N ASP A 204 21.38 -2.76 -8.00
CA ASP A 204 22.58 -3.42 -8.50
C ASP A 204 22.35 -4.04 -9.88
N ASN A 205 21.22 -4.69 -10.12
CA ASN A 205 20.86 -5.26 -11.41
C ASN A 205 20.80 -4.18 -12.53
N ILE A 206 20.16 -3.04 -12.25
CA ILE A 206 20.05 -1.94 -13.21
C ILE A 206 21.28 -1.05 -13.26
N LYS A 207 22.35 -1.37 -12.50
CA LYS A 207 23.60 -0.60 -12.40
C LYS A 207 23.36 0.89 -12.10
N ALA A 208 22.50 1.17 -11.11
CA ALA A 208 22.18 2.53 -10.70
C ALA A 208 23.13 3.06 -9.64
N ARG A 209 23.54 4.33 -9.80
CA ARG A 209 24.17 5.09 -8.70
C ARG A 209 23.07 5.71 -7.85
N LEU A 210 23.06 5.39 -6.55
CA LEU A 210 22.08 5.90 -5.60
C LEU A 210 22.64 7.08 -4.80
N ASP A 211 21.81 8.12 -4.67
CA ASP A 211 21.91 9.11 -3.60
C ASP A 211 20.69 8.92 -2.70
N ILE A 212 20.91 8.47 -1.45
CA ILE A 212 19.84 8.06 -0.53
C ILE A 212 19.52 9.21 0.43
N TYR A 213 18.23 9.52 0.56
CA TYR A 213 17.67 10.53 1.45
C TYR A 213 16.57 9.89 2.28
N SER A 214 16.44 10.26 3.54
CA SER A 214 15.42 9.74 4.44
C SER A 214 14.72 10.84 5.22
N VAL A 215 13.44 10.63 5.53
CA VAL A 215 12.60 11.48 6.37
C VAL A 215 11.85 10.58 7.34
N GLY A 216 12.26 10.60 8.60
CA GLY A 216 11.72 9.77 9.66
C GLY A 216 12.67 8.65 10.09
N LYS A 217 12.52 8.25 11.37
CA LYS A 217 13.45 7.30 12.01
C LYS A 217 13.46 5.92 11.37
N PHE A 218 12.30 5.43 10.95
CA PHE A 218 12.20 4.11 10.36
C PHE A 218 12.80 4.08 8.94
N SER A 219 12.58 5.15 8.18
CA SER A 219 13.24 5.38 6.89
C SER A 219 14.74 5.59 7.03
N ASP A 220 15.22 6.18 8.13
CA ASP A 220 16.65 6.28 8.45
C ASP A 220 17.29 4.90 8.60
N HIS A 221 16.65 3.98 9.34
CA HIS A 221 17.13 2.60 9.47
C HIS A 221 17.12 1.84 8.15
N LEU A 222 16.08 2.04 7.32
CA LEU A 222 16.04 1.43 5.98
C LEU A 222 17.21 1.93 5.11
N ALA A 223 17.48 3.23 5.16
CA ALA A 223 18.58 3.85 4.43
C ALA A 223 19.94 3.32 4.89
N GLU A 224 20.16 3.20 6.20
CA GLU A 224 21.39 2.62 6.78
C GLU A 224 21.61 1.18 6.33
N ASN A 225 20.59 0.33 6.46
CA ASN A 225 20.68 -1.06 6.01
C ASN A 225 20.98 -1.17 4.50
N LEU A 226 20.38 -0.31 3.68
CA LEU A 226 20.64 -0.29 2.23
C LEU A 226 22.07 0.15 1.92
N GLU A 227 22.59 1.16 2.61
CA GLU A 227 23.98 1.62 2.47
C GLU A 227 24.99 0.54 2.88
N ASP A 228 24.69 -0.20 3.95
CA ASP A 228 25.52 -1.32 4.40
C ASP A 228 25.64 -2.40 3.32
N TYR A 229 24.53 -2.76 2.67
CA TYR A 229 24.56 -3.71 1.53
C TYR A 229 25.41 -3.18 0.37
N ILE A 230 25.24 -1.91 -0.02
CA ILE A 230 26.00 -1.28 -1.11
C ILE A 230 27.50 -1.23 -0.77
N SER A 231 27.86 -0.89 0.47
CA SER A 231 29.24 -0.72 0.90
C SER A 231 30.00 -2.04 0.98
N ASN A 232 29.38 -3.08 1.55
CA ASN A 232 30.03 -4.37 1.77
C ASN A 232 30.42 -5.09 0.47
N ILE A 233 29.65 -4.91 -0.60
CA ILE A 233 29.91 -5.57 -1.89
C ILE A 233 30.88 -4.77 -2.75
N ASN A 234 30.86 -3.43 -2.65
CA ASN A 234 31.86 -2.59 -3.31
C ASN A 234 33.29 -2.92 -2.83
N HIS A 235 33.46 -3.41 -1.59
CA HIS A 235 34.75 -3.90 -1.09
C HIS A 235 35.19 -5.23 -1.70
N GLN A 236 34.27 -6.05 -2.21
CA GLN A 236 34.57 -7.35 -2.80
C GLN A 236 34.80 -7.28 -4.32
N ASN A 237 34.23 -6.30 -5.02
CA ASN A 237 34.31 -6.18 -6.47
C ASN A 237 35.14 -4.95 -6.87
N HIS A 238 36.48 -5.13 -7.00
CA HIS A 238 37.42 -4.09 -7.45
C HIS A 238 37.26 -3.65 -8.93
N LEU A 239 36.31 -4.19 -9.69
CA LEU A 239 36.07 -3.91 -11.11
C LEU A 239 34.59 -3.61 -11.36
N SER A 240 34.07 -2.53 -10.76
CA SER A 240 32.69 -2.12 -11.08
C SER A 240 32.68 -1.29 -12.37
N GLU A 241 31.85 -1.71 -13.33
CA GLU A 241 31.46 -0.87 -14.48
C GLU A 241 30.94 0.49 -14.00
N SER A 242 31.23 1.56 -14.75
CA SER A 242 30.72 2.89 -14.41
C SER A 242 29.18 2.87 -14.35
N PRO A 243 28.57 3.46 -13.31
CA PRO A 243 27.11 3.46 -13.16
C PRO A 243 26.44 4.15 -14.35
N LYS A 244 25.40 3.49 -14.90
CA LYS A 244 24.70 3.94 -16.12
C LYS A 244 23.76 5.11 -15.84
N VAL A 245 23.13 5.14 -14.64
CA VAL A 245 22.07 6.10 -14.31
C VAL A 245 22.18 6.55 -12.85
N GLY A 246 21.94 7.85 -12.60
CA GLY A 246 21.85 8.41 -11.26
C GLY A 246 20.39 8.48 -10.79
N ILE A 247 20.12 7.99 -9.57
CA ILE A 247 18.82 7.99 -8.92
C ILE A 247 18.93 8.64 -7.55
N SER A 248 18.03 9.57 -7.25
CA SER A 248 17.78 10.04 -5.89
C SER A 248 16.66 9.21 -5.27
N LEU A 249 17.00 8.35 -4.32
CA LEU A 249 16.04 7.57 -3.55
C LEU A 249 15.65 8.36 -2.29
N ILE A 250 14.38 8.70 -2.16
CA ILE A 250 13.83 9.42 -1.00
C ILE A 250 12.89 8.48 -0.26
N LEU A 251 13.25 8.13 0.97
CA LEU A 251 12.49 7.27 1.87
C LEU A 251 11.73 8.13 2.88
N ILE A 252 10.42 7.89 3.04
CA ILE A 252 9.57 8.71 3.93
C ILE A 252 8.74 7.80 4.82
N ASP A 253 8.68 8.09 6.11
CA ASP A 253 7.79 7.39 7.06
C ASP A 253 6.35 7.87 6.90
N ARG A 254 5.42 6.94 6.66
CA ARG A 254 3.99 7.27 6.52
C ARG A 254 3.40 7.92 7.76
N THR A 255 3.84 7.53 8.95
CA THR A 255 3.33 8.06 10.22
C THR A 255 3.57 9.56 10.41
N LEU A 256 4.49 10.15 9.67
CA LEU A 256 4.70 11.61 9.66
C LEU A 256 3.55 12.37 9.00
N ASP A 257 2.81 11.75 8.09
CA ASP A 257 1.64 12.34 7.45
C ASP A 257 0.47 11.34 7.41
N LEU A 258 -0.29 11.29 8.49
CA LEU A 258 -1.51 10.52 8.57
C LEU A 258 -2.76 11.29 8.12
N CYS A 259 -2.66 12.62 7.91
CA CYS A 259 -3.75 13.41 7.35
C CYS A 259 -4.09 12.95 5.92
N THR A 260 -3.08 12.81 5.07
CA THR A 260 -3.27 12.50 3.65
C THR A 260 -4.02 11.18 3.42
N PRO A 261 -3.63 10.03 4.02
CA PRO A 261 -4.34 8.77 3.81
C PRO A 261 -5.70 8.69 4.51
N THR A 262 -5.96 9.49 5.55
CA THR A 262 -7.25 9.52 6.26
C THR A 262 -8.21 10.59 5.74
N SER A 263 -7.76 11.50 4.88
CA SER A 263 -8.61 12.54 4.27
C SER A 263 -9.69 11.92 3.38
N ASN A 264 -10.93 12.39 3.54
CA ASN A 264 -12.08 12.02 2.71
C ASN A 264 -12.32 13.04 1.58
N ASN A 265 -11.69 14.21 1.66
CA ASN A 265 -11.85 15.26 0.66
C ASN A 265 -11.06 14.91 -0.61
N THR A 266 -11.71 14.30 -1.57
CA THR A 266 -11.14 13.94 -2.87
C THR A 266 -12.09 14.24 -4.02
N GLU A 267 -11.54 14.78 -5.09
CA GLU A 267 -12.24 14.95 -6.37
C GLU A 267 -11.99 13.76 -7.32
N SER A 268 -11.03 12.91 -7.00
CA SER A 268 -10.66 11.75 -7.81
C SER A 268 -11.71 10.64 -7.75
N PHE A 269 -12.29 10.29 -8.88
CA PHE A 269 -13.17 9.11 -9.00
C PHE A 269 -12.47 7.82 -8.59
N LEU A 270 -11.19 7.70 -8.90
CA LEU A 270 -10.40 6.53 -8.51
C LEU A 270 -10.35 6.38 -6.99
N THR A 271 -10.08 7.46 -6.27
CA THR A 271 -10.08 7.43 -4.80
C THR A 271 -11.47 7.10 -4.25
N LYS A 272 -12.55 7.63 -4.85
CA LYS A 272 -13.92 7.29 -4.48
C LYS A 272 -14.21 5.80 -4.72
N ILE A 273 -13.79 5.23 -5.84
CA ILE A 273 -13.92 3.80 -6.17
C ILE A 273 -13.20 2.94 -5.14
N LEU A 274 -11.92 3.24 -4.85
CA LEU A 274 -11.12 2.52 -3.86
C LEU A 274 -11.72 2.52 -2.45
N ARG A 275 -12.50 3.55 -2.11
CA ARG A 275 -13.19 3.68 -0.82
C ARG A 275 -14.57 3.04 -0.79
N THR A 276 -15.25 2.99 -1.93
CA THR A 276 -16.61 2.47 -2.03
C THR A 276 -16.63 0.95 -2.12
N PHE A 277 -15.73 0.39 -2.92
CA PHE A 277 -15.71 -1.05 -3.19
C PHE A 277 -14.87 -1.82 -2.17
N PRO A 278 -15.25 -3.08 -1.88
CA PRO A 278 -14.40 -3.97 -1.12
C PRO A 278 -13.12 -4.27 -1.89
N ARG A 279 -12.05 -4.53 -1.17
CA ARG A 279 -10.82 -5.03 -1.79
C ARG A 279 -11.05 -6.38 -2.45
N LEU A 280 -10.31 -6.64 -3.50
CA LEU A 280 -10.27 -7.94 -4.13
C LEU A 280 -9.75 -8.97 -3.11
N PRO A 281 -10.38 -10.14 -2.94
CA PRO A 281 -9.90 -11.14 -2.00
C PRO A 281 -8.41 -11.45 -2.23
N ASN A 282 -7.64 -11.46 -1.16
CA ASN A 282 -6.20 -11.70 -1.14
C ASN A 282 -5.33 -10.66 -1.89
N HIS A 283 -5.88 -9.46 -2.18
CA HIS A 283 -5.14 -8.37 -2.82
C HIS A 283 -5.33 -7.08 -2.03
N ASP A 284 -4.25 -6.38 -1.81
CA ASP A 284 -4.26 -5.12 -1.05
C ASP A 284 -4.40 -3.87 -1.94
N ASN A 285 -4.16 -3.99 -3.25
CA ASN A 285 -4.04 -2.84 -4.12
C ASN A 285 -5.07 -2.80 -5.26
N ASP A 286 -6.11 -3.65 -5.20
CA ASP A 286 -7.18 -3.68 -6.17
C ASP A 286 -8.56 -3.87 -5.49
N VAL A 287 -9.63 -3.60 -6.23
CA VAL A 287 -11.01 -3.68 -5.73
C VAL A 287 -11.87 -4.66 -6.53
N ALA A 288 -12.86 -5.23 -5.86
CA ALA A 288 -13.82 -6.14 -6.47
C ALA A 288 -15.08 -5.38 -6.92
N ILE A 289 -15.43 -5.47 -8.21
CA ILE A 289 -16.60 -4.84 -8.80
C ILE A 289 -17.63 -5.91 -9.15
N ASN A 290 -18.89 -5.71 -8.73
CA ASN A 290 -19.98 -6.58 -9.12
C ASN A 290 -20.47 -6.23 -10.53
N ILE A 291 -20.31 -7.14 -11.48
CA ILE A 291 -20.77 -6.98 -12.87
C ILE A 291 -22.13 -7.60 -13.16
N SER A 292 -22.78 -8.23 -12.16
CA SER A 292 -24.11 -8.84 -12.34
C SER A 292 -25.15 -7.89 -12.96
N PRO A 293 -25.14 -6.56 -12.63
CA PRO A 293 -26.05 -5.64 -13.26
C PRO A 293 -25.93 -5.54 -14.79
N MET A 294 -24.77 -5.93 -15.37
CA MET A 294 -24.56 -5.92 -16.83
C MET A 294 -25.25 -7.06 -17.55
N PHE A 295 -25.51 -8.17 -16.85
CA PHE A 295 -26.04 -9.41 -17.47
C PHE A 295 -27.50 -9.70 -17.08
N GLY A 296 -28.16 -8.81 -16.36
CA GLY A 296 -29.51 -9.06 -15.87
C GLY A 296 -29.58 -10.05 -14.70
N LYS A 297 -30.80 -10.42 -14.28
CA LYS A 297 -31.04 -11.21 -13.06
C LYS A 297 -30.60 -12.68 -13.11
N THR A 298 -30.08 -13.16 -14.23
CA THR A 298 -29.86 -14.60 -14.51
C THR A 298 -28.43 -15.10 -14.22
N VAL A 299 -27.48 -14.21 -13.88
CA VAL A 299 -26.09 -14.62 -13.65
C VAL A 299 -25.75 -14.55 -12.16
N SER A 300 -25.38 -15.68 -11.57
CA SER A 300 -24.85 -15.75 -10.22
C SER A 300 -23.55 -14.94 -10.14
N LYS A 301 -23.55 -13.86 -9.36
CA LYS A 301 -22.48 -12.91 -9.01
C LYS A 301 -21.06 -13.30 -9.49
N PRO A 302 -20.65 -13.01 -10.72
CA PRO A 302 -19.25 -13.15 -11.10
C PRO A 302 -18.46 -11.94 -10.59
N TYR A 303 -17.40 -12.20 -9.83
CA TYR A 303 -16.40 -11.19 -9.48
C TYR A 303 -15.31 -11.21 -10.55
N ILE A 304 -15.07 -10.07 -11.19
CA ILE A 304 -13.98 -9.93 -12.16
C ILE A 304 -12.88 -9.07 -11.53
N LYS A 305 -11.68 -9.62 -11.54
CA LYS A 305 -10.44 -8.98 -11.11
C LYS A 305 -9.93 -8.03 -12.18
N LYS A 306 -9.76 -6.73 -11.91
CA LYS A 306 -9.18 -5.79 -12.88
C LYS A 306 -8.37 -4.64 -12.31
N LYS A 307 -7.37 -4.26 -13.11
CA LYS A 307 -6.44 -3.16 -12.95
C LYS A 307 -7.13 -1.82 -13.27
N LEU A 308 -7.73 -1.18 -12.26
CA LEU A 308 -8.55 0.03 -12.43
C LEU A 308 -7.76 1.32 -12.66
N LEU A 309 -6.55 1.43 -12.09
CA LEU A 309 -5.76 2.66 -12.06
C LEU A 309 -5.30 3.18 -13.43
N GLY A 310 -4.96 2.29 -14.36
CA GLY A 310 -4.51 2.70 -15.71
C GLY A 310 -5.66 2.99 -16.67
N ILE A 311 -6.82 2.36 -16.43
CA ILE A 311 -7.97 2.38 -17.33
C ILE A 311 -8.85 3.59 -17.09
N ALA A 312 -9.02 4.04 -15.83
CA ALA A 312 -9.91 5.14 -15.49
C ALA A 312 -9.46 6.48 -16.11
N ASN A 313 -8.17 6.79 -16.12
CA ASN A 313 -7.67 8.04 -16.72
C ASN A 313 -7.77 8.04 -18.27
N GLN A 314 -7.47 6.90 -18.89
CA GLN A 314 -7.56 6.75 -20.35
C GLN A 314 -9.02 6.79 -20.81
N PHE A 315 -9.92 6.21 -20.02
CA PHE A 315 -11.33 6.10 -20.31
C PHE A 315 -12.10 7.44 -20.19
N LEU A 316 -11.77 8.27 -19.20
CA LEU A 316 -12.36 9.61 -19.08
C LEU A 316 -12.00 10.49 -20.29
N ASN A 317 -10.79 10.30 -20.84
CA ASN A 317 -10.38 10.95 -22.08
C ASN A 317 -11.11 10.38 -23.31
N ASP A 318 -11.31 9.06 -23.38
CA ASP A 318 -12.01 8.40 -24.50
C ASP A 318 -13.51 8.68 -24.52
N ILE A 319 -14.19 8.80 -23.37
CA ILE A 319 -15.60 9.22 -23.31
C ILE A 319 -15.74 10.66 -23.81
N ALA A 320 -14.82 11.55 -23.48
CA ALA A 320 -14.82 12.91 -23.99
C ALA A 320 -14.64 12.99 -25.52
N LEU A 321 -14.01 11.97 -26.12
CA LEU A 321 -13.76 11.89 -27.56
C LEU A 321 -14.87 11.18 -28.36
N THR A 322 -15.68 10.30 -27.72
CA THR A 322 -16.69 9.47 -28.42
C THR A 322 -18.12 9.98 -28.31
N THR A 323 -18.40 10.91 -27.43
CA THR A 323 -19.69 11.60 -27.38
C THR A 323 -19.68 12.73 -28.40
N ASP A 324 -20.59 12.68 -29.37
CA ASP A 324 -20.81 13.62 -30.48
C ASP A 324 -20.30 15.05 -30.20
N ASN A 325 -19.32 15.48 -30.94
CA ASN A 325 -18.51 16.69 -30.76
C ASN A 325 -19.29 18.02 -30.78
N SER A 326 -20.61 17.99 -30.91
CA SER A 326 -21.43 19.22 -31.07
C SER A 326 -22.06 19.74 -29.77
N LYS A 327 -22.11 18.97 -28.67
CA LYS A 327 -22.83 19.37 -27.45
C LYS A 327 -22.07 19.31 -26.13
N LEU A 328 -20.84 18.82 -26.09
CA LEU A 328 -20.03 18.68 -24.86
C LEU A 328 -18.78 19.60 -24.91
N ARG A 329 -18.99 20.91 -25.01
CA ARG A 329 -17.90 21.90 -24.91
C ARG A 329 -17.49 22.27 -23.49
N THR A 330 -18.02 21.62 -22.48
CA THR A 330 -17.59 21.83 -21.08
C THR A 330 -17.28 20.49 -20.40
N PRO A 331 -16.01 20.20 -20.04
CA PRO A 331 -15.60 18.95 -19.39
C PRO A 331 -16.15 18.77 -17.96
N SER A 332 -16.95 19.69 -17.46
CA SER A 332 -17.16 19.87 -16.02
C SER A 332 -18.34 19.13 -15.40
N ARG A 333 -19.18 18.38 -16.12
CA ARG A 333 -20.33 17.69 -15.51
C ARG A 333 -20.77 16.43 -16.26
N ILE A 334 -19.99 15.36 -16.18
CA ILE A 334 -20.53 14.02 -16.41
C ILE A 334 -21.26 13.62 -15.12
N SER A 335 -22.59 13.67 -15.12
CA SER A 335 -23.39 13.24 -13.98
C SER A 335 -23.54 11.71 -13.99
N GLY A 336 -23.67 11.07 -12.82
CA GLY A 336 -23.98 9.63 -12.71
C GLY A 336 -25.18 9.24 -13.57
N HIS A 337 -26.19 10.10 -13.69
CA HIS A 337 -27.37 9.90 -14.53
C HIS A 337 -27.06 9.84 -16.04
N SER A 338 -26.06 10.58 -16.53
CA SER A 338 -25.62 10.51 -17.93
C SER A 338 -24.96 9.16 -18.23
N LEU A 339 -24.19 8.64 -17.28
CA LEU A 339 -23.54 7.34 -17.36
C LEU A 339 -24.55 6.19 -17.27
N GLU A 340 -25.56 6.29 -16.41
CA GLU A 340 -26.67 5.34 -16.35
C GLU A 340 -27.46 5.25 -17.66
N LYS A 341 -27.78 6.40 -18.26
CA LYS A 341 -28.43 6.42 -19.58
C LYS A 341 -27.59 5.76 -20.66
N PHE A 342 -26.27 5.96 -20.63
CA PHE A 342 -25.35 5.32 -21.55
C PHE A 342 -25.30 3.80 -21.33
N LEU A 343 -25.23 3.35 -20.07
CA LEU A 343 -25.26 1.93 -19.71
C LEU A 343 -26.56 1.27 -20.19
N ASN A 344 -27.72 1.87 -19.93
CA ASN A 344 -29.02 1.38 -20.35
C ASN A 344 -29.13 1.28 -21.88
N LYS A 345 -28.55 2.23 -22.62
CA LYS A 345 -28.49 2.20 -24.08
C LYS A 345 -27.66 1.03 -24.59
N ILE A 346 -26.52 0.73 -23.95
CA ILE A 346 -25.68 -0.43 -24.32
C ILE A 346 -26.39 -1.75 -23.99
N GLN A 347 -27.05 -1.84 -22.83
CA GLN A 347 -27.80 -3.03 -22.42
C GLN A 347 -28.98 -3.33 -23.36
N SER A 348 -29.61 -2.30 -23.92
CA SER A 348 -30.73 -2.45 -24.87
C SER A 348 -30.32 -3.01 -26.24
N THR A 349 -29.02 -3.05 -26.56
CA THR A 349 -28.53 -3.55 -27.86
C THR A 349 -28.49 -5.08 -27.98
N ASN A 350 -28.74 -5.83 -26.91
CA ASN A 350 -28.77 -7.30 -26.83
C ASN A 350 -27.63 -8.06 -27.55
N ASN A 351 -26.52 -7.38 -27.82
CA ASN A 351 -25.38 -7.95 -28.53
C ASN A 351 -24.26 -8.33 -27.55
N ILE A 352 -24.23 -9.58 -27.12
CA ILE A 352 -23.24 -10.13 -26.18
C ILE A 352 -21.81 -9.96 -26.69
N ALA A 353 -21.58 -10.08 -28.01
CA ALA A 353 -20.25 -9.90 -28.59
C ALA A 353 -19.77 -8.43 -28.46
N SER A 354 -20.64 -7.47 -28.65
CA SER A 354 -20.38 -6.03 -28.43
C SER A 354 -20.10 -5.71 -26.96
N LEU A 355 -20.85 -6.34 -26.04
CA LEU A 355 -20.61 -6.22 -24.60
C LEU A 355 -19.22 -6.77 -24.20
N ALA A 356 -18.81 -7.91 -24.77
CA ALA A 356 -17.51 -8.52 -24.49
C ALA A 356 -16.33 -7.61 -24.92
N ILE A 357 -16.43 -6.96 -26.08
CA ILE A 357 -15.41 -6.03 -26.61
C ILE A 357 -15.26 -4.81 -25.70
N HIS A 358 -16.36 -4.31 -25.11
CA HIS A 358 -16.39 -3.11 -24.28
C HIS A 358 -16.40 -3.40 -22.78
N MET A 359 -16.20 -4.65 -22.36
CA MET A 359 -16.33 -5.09 -20.97
C MET A 359 -15.51 -4.22 -20.00
N GLU A 360 -14.27 -3.88 -20.37
CA GLU A 360 -13.41 -3.05 -19.53
C GLU A 360 -13.97 -1.66 -19.29
N LYS A 361 -14.47 -1.04 -20.35
CA LYS A 361 -15.09 0.30 -20.29
C LYS A 361 -16.36 0.27 -19.44
N LEU A 362 -17.17 -0.77 -19.63
CA LEU A 362 -18.43 -0.92 -18.89
C LEU A 362 -18.19 -1.14 -17.39
N GLN A 363 -17.18 -1.90 -17.01
CA GLN A 363 -16.80 -2.07 -15.60
C GLN A 363 -16.38 -0.75 -14.95
N CYS A 364 -15.58 0.07 -15.65
CA CYS A 364 -15.22 1.40 -15.16
C CYS A 364 -16.44 2.30 -14.98
N ILE A 365 -17.37 2.29 -15.95
CA ILE A 365 -18.62 3.07 -15.86
C ILE A 365 -19.45 2.63 -14.65
N LEU A 366 -19.65 1.33 -14.46
CA LEU A 366 -20.37 0.79 -13.31
C LEU A 366 -19.72 1.20 -12.00
N ALA A 367 -18.38 1.10 -11.91
CA ALA A 367 -17.65 1.51 -10.73
C ALA A 367 -17.84 3.01 -10.42
N ILE A 368 -17.80 3.87 -11.44
CA ILE A 368 -18.01 5.31 -11.27
C ILE A 368 -19.46 5.61 -10.83
N ILE A 369 -20.45 4.96 -11.44
CA ILE A 369 -21.86 5.14 -11.08
C ILE A 369 -22.07 4.75 -9.61
N GLU A 370 -21.66 3.56 -9.23
CA GLU A 370 -21.83 3.03 -7.87
C GLU A 370 -21.07 3.88 -6.83
N ALA A 371 -19.83 4.30 -7.15
CA ALA A 371 -19.05 5.18 -6.28
C ALA A 371 -19.66 6.58 -6.14
N SER A 372 -20.56 6.98 -7.02
CA SER A 372 -21.22 8.29 -7.00
C SER A 372 -22.65 8.26 -6.49
N THR A 373 -23.35 7.12 -6.54
CA THR A 373 -24.79 7.02 -6.26
C THR A 373 -25.13 6.07 -5.12
N SER A 374 -24.18 5.27 -4.63
CA SER A 374 -24.42 4.33 -3.55
C SER A 374 -24.66 5.02 -2.21
N GLN A 375 -25.29 4.29 -1.26
CA GLN A 375 -25.44 4.77 0.11
C GLN A 375 -24.08 5.09 0.75
N LYS A 376 -23.04 4.34 0.40
CA LYS A 376 -21.67 4.59 0.88
C LYS A 376 -21.10 5.90 0.32
N ALA A 377 -21.47 6.31 -0.89
CA ALA A 377 -21.09 7.60 -1.45
C ALA A 377 -21.67 8.76 -0.59
N SER A 378 -22.93 8.66 -0.17
CA SER A 378 -23.55 9.66 0.72
C SER A 378 -22.87 9.73 2.10
N GLN A 379 -22.44 8.58 2.65
CA GLN A 379 -21.65 8.55 3.89
C GLN A 379 -20.30 9.25 3.71
N LEU A 380 -19.60 9.03 2.59
CA LEU A 380 -18.31 9.67 2.28
C LEU A 380 -18.47 11.18 2.07
N GLU A 381 -19.57 11.64 1.50
CA GLU A 381 -19.88 13.08 1.37
C GLU A 381 -20.11 13.74 2.74
N LEU A 382 -20.80 13.05 3.65
CA LEU A 382 -20.97 13.51 5.02
C LEU A 382 -19.62 13.61 5.75
N LEU A 383 -18.77 12.59 5.65
CA LEU A 383 -17.43 12.59 6.24
C LEU A 383 -16.56 13.73 5.64
N THR A 384 -16.63 13.94 4.34
CA THR A 384 -15.95 15.07 3.67
C THR A 384 -16.41 16.43 4.22
N SER A 385 -17.70 16.58 4.50
CA SER A 385 -18.26 17.81 5.07
C SER A 385 -17.77 18.03 6.50
N LEU A 386 -17.69 16.96 7.31
CA LEU A 386 -17.14 17.00 8.67
C LEU A 386 -15.64 17.32 8.67
N GLU A 387 -14.89 16.77 7.74
CA GLU A 387 -13.48 17.05 7.55
C GLU A 387 -13.22 18.53 7.21
N LYS A 388 -14.01 19.10 6.29
CA LYS A 388 -13.94 20.53 5.94
C LYS A 388 -14.27 21.41 7.13
N LEU A 389 -15.28 21.04 7.91
CA LEU A 389 -15.65 21.75 9.14
C LEU A 389 -14.52 21.69 10.18
N ALA A 390 -13.90 20.52 10.35
CA ALA A 390 -12.76 20.35 11.24
C ALA A 390 -11.58 21.24 10.80
N LEU A 391 -11.24 21.23 9.51
CA LEU A 391 -10.18 22.05 8.94
C LEU A 391 -10.43 23.55 9.17
N GLN A 392 -11.65 24.04 8.96
CA GLN A 392 -12.04 25.41 9.22
C GLN A 392 -11.90 25.77 10.69
N ASN A 393 -12.41 24.95 11.60
CA ASN A 393 -12.32 25.18 13.05
C ASN A 393 -10.87 25.25 13.53
N LEU A 394 -10.04 24.29 13.12
CA LEU A 394 -8.63 24.23 13.52
C LEU A 394 -7.78 25.38 12.94
N SER A 395 -8.21 25.98 11.83
CA SER A 395 -7.49 27.08 11.18
C SER A 395 -7.74 28.44 11.82
N VAL A 396 -8.95 28.64 12.39
CA VAL A 396 -9.40 29.94 12.91
C VAL A 396 -8.92 30.17 14.34
N SER A 397 -8.95 29.13 15.19
CA SER A 397 -8.52 29.28 16.59
C SER A 397 -7.49 28.23 16.99
N ARG A 398 -6.43 28.67 17.67
CA ARG A 398 -5.49 27.75 18.34
C ARG A 398 -6.14 27.03 19.54
N GLU A 399 -7.29 27.49 20.00
CA GLU A 399 -8.13 26.89 21.02
C GLU A 399 -9.33 26.23 20.34
N SER A 400 -9.20 24.97 19.96
CA SER A 400 -10.21 24.22 19.23
C SER A 400 -11.30 23.67 20.15
N SER A 401 -11.94 24.55 20.91
CA SER A 401 -12.89 24.13 21.95
C SER A 401 -14.15 23.42 21.44
N SER A 402 -14.56 23.58 20.20
CA SER A 402 -15.85 23.04 19.73
C SER A 402 -15.77 21.73 18.95
N ILE A 403 -14.66 21.42 18.27
CA ILE A 403 -14.64 20.29 17.32
C ILE A 403 -14.78 18.93 18.00
N LEU A 404 -14.11 18.69 19.14
CA LEU A 404 -14.21 17.41 19.85
C LEU A 404 -15.61 17.23 20.46
N VAL A 405 -16.26 18.31 20.91
CA VAL A 405 -17.64 18.25 21.42
C VAL A 405 -18.61 17.89 20.28
N GLN A 406 -18.45 18.48 19.12
CA GLN A 406 -19.25 18.15 17.93
C GLN A 406 -19.06 16.71 17.52
N LEU A 407 -17.81 16.21 17.48
CA LEU A 407 -17.51 14.81 17.16
C LEU A 407 -18.09 13.85 18.20
N SER A 408 -18.02 14.18 19.49
CA SER A 408 -18.65 13.38 20.55
C SER A 408 -20.16 13.22 20.29
N ASN A 409 -20.84 14.28 19.90
CA ASN A 409 -22.26 14.23 19.56
C ASN A 409 -22.53 13.40 18.29
N ILE A 410 -21.65 13.50 17.29
CA ILE A 410 -21.77 12.70 16.07
C ILE A 410 -21.55 11.22 16.35
N ILE A 411 -20.58 10.86 17.19
CA ILE A 411 -20.34 9.48 17.62
C ILE A 411 -21.56 8.91 18.34
N CYS A 412 -22.18 9.66 19.25
CA CYS A 412 -23.40 9.26 19.95
C CYS A 412 -24.61 9.07 19.00
N THR A 413 -24.66 9.81 17.89
CA THR A 413 -25.76 9.75 16.92
C THR A 413 -25.40 9.01 15.63
N ARG A 414 -24.27 8.29 15.59
CA ARG A 414 -23.69 7.68 14.38
C ARG A 414 -24.63 6.71 13.67
N ILE A 415 -25.34 5.88 14.40
CA ILE A 415 -26.25 4.87 13.85
C ILE A 415 -27.38 5.55 13.04
N HIS A 416 -27.98 6.62 13.56
CA HIS A 416 -29.03 7.37 12.86
C HIS A 416 -28.49 8.10 11.60
N ARG A 417 -27.19 8.38 11.56
CA ARG A 417 -26.52 9.01 10.42
C ARG A 417 -25.97 7.99 9.42
N GLY A 418 -26.09 6.70 9.72
CA GLY A 418 -25.51 5.63 8.91
C GLY A 418 -23.99 5.65 8.87
N LEU A 419 -23.32 6.13 9.94
CA LEU A 419 -21.86 6.18 10.03
C LEU A 419 -21.36 5.03 10.91
N ASP A 420 -20.34 4.32 10.40
CA ASP A 420 -19.61 3.32 11.14
C ASP A 420 -18.54 3.96 12.02
N ILE A 421 -18.24 3.34 13.16
CA ILE A 421 -17.21 3.84 14.09
C ILE A 421 -15.83 3.90 13.42
N ASP A 422 -15.50 2.95 12.54
CA ASP A 422 -14.24 2.92 11.78
C ASP A 422 -14.00 4.21 11.00
N ASN A 423 -15.05 4.72 10.33
CA ASN A 423 -14.97 5.97 9.57
C ASN A 423 -14.76 7.19 10.48
N LEU A 424 -15.36 7.16 11.68
CA LEU A 424 -15.17 8.22 12.67
C LEU A 424 -13.79 8.16 13.32
N LEU A 425 -13.24 6.96 13.52
CA LEU A 425 -11.86 6.78 13.98
C LEU A 425 -10.86 7.31 12.93
N ALA A 426 -11.11 7.08 11.63
CA ALA A 426 -10.29 7.67 10.57
C ALA A 426 -10.34 9.21 10.61
N LEU A 427 -11.53 9.79 10.82
CA LEU A 427 -11.69 11.24 10.97
C LEU A 427 -10.98 11.78 12.22
N LEU A 428 -10.98 11.04 13.33
CA LEU A 428 -10.23 11.42 14.54
C LEU A 428 -8.71 11.40 14.30
N ILE A 429 -8.18 10.37 13.60
CA ILE A 429 -6.77 10.35 13.20
C ILE A 429 -6.45 11.58 12.35
N TYR A 430 -7.30 11.91 11.36
CA TYR A 430 -7.13 13.13 10.53
C TYR A 430 -7.03 14.39 11.38
N ILE A 431 -7.94 14.56 12.33
CA ILE A 431 -8.01 15.76 13.18
C ILE A 431 -6.79 15.88 14.10
N TYR A 432 -6.41 14.81 14.77
CA TYR A 432 -5.23 14.83 15.66
C TYR A 432 -3.92 15.00 14.86
N ALA A 433 -3.79 14.33 13.72
CA ALA A 433 -2.67 14.52 12.81
C ALA A 433 -2.61 15.94 12.23
N LEU A 434 -3.75 16.56 11.93
CA LEU A 434 -3.82 17.93 11.43
C LEU A 434 -3.50 18.96 12.53
N ALA A 435 -4.05 18.77 13.73
CA ALA A 435 -3.83 19.62 14.89
C ALA A 435 -2.34 19.62 15.32
N GLY A 436 -1.72 18.43 15.26
CA GLY A 436 -0.37 18.26 15.77
C GLY A 436 -0.28 18.67 17.23
N THR A 437 0.88 19.14 17.65
CA THR A 437 1.11 19.67 19.02
C THR A 437 0.82 21.17 19.15
N GLN A 438 0.40 21.82 18.07
CA GLN A 438 0.16 23.26 18.04
C GLN A 438 -1.21 23.66 18.53
N ILE A 439 -2.17 22.75 18.39
CA ILE A 439 -3.54 22.93 18.84
C ILE A 439 -3.76 21.94 19.96
N GLN A 440 -3.94 22.45 21.16
CA GLN A 440 -4.18 21.64 22.34
C GLN A 440 -5.69 21.49 22.58
N PHE A 441 -6.13 20.25 22.73
CA PHE A 441 -7.48 19.92 23.17
C PHE A 441 -7.54 19.96 24.70
N SER A 442 -8.65 20.44 25.29
CA SER A 442 -8.78 20.43 26.75
C SER A 442 -9.02 19.00 27.25
N ALA A 443 -8.47 18.69 28.43
CA ALA A 443 -8.66 17.37 29.06
C ALA A 443 -10.15 17.01 29.25
N GLN A 444 -11.01 18.01 29.51
CA GLN A 444 -12.45 17.80 29.65
C GLN A 444 -13.10 17.34 28.33
N GLN A 445 -12.68 17.90 27.20
CA GLN A 445 -13.20 17.55 25.88
C GLN A 445 -12.72 16.18 25.43
N GLU A 446 -11.45 15.86 25.65
CA GLU A 446 -10.91 14.53 25.40
C GLU A 446 -11.61 13.47 26.25
N HIS A 447 -11.91 13.77 27.52
CA HIS A 447 -12.65 12.86 28.39
C HIS A 447 -14.12 12.65 27.92
N GLN A 448 -14.77 13.72 27.42
CA GLN A 448 -16.10 13.60 26.82
C GLN A 448 -16.06 12.74 25.55
N LEU A 449 -15.06 12.93 24.70
CA LEU A 449 -14.84 12.13 23.50
C LEU A 449 -14.58 10.66 23.85
N GLU A 450 -13.72 10.40 24.83
CA GLU A 450 -13.43 9.06 25.35
C GLU A 450 -14.71 8.34 25.80
N LYS A 451 -15.55 9.01 26.59
CA LYS A 451 -16.86 8.46 27.01
C LYS A 451 -17.77 8.15 25.82
N SER A 452 -17.81 9.04 24.81
CA SER A 452 -18.62 8.82 23.62
C SER A 452 -18.15 7.61 22.82
N ILE A 453 -16.82 7.45 22.68
CA ILE A 453 -16.20 6.28 22.03
C ILE A 453 -16.49 5.01 22.84
N ALA A 454 -16.33 5.04 24.16
CA ALA A 454 -16.62 3.88 25.02
C ALA A 454 -18.07 3.42 24.90
N ASN A 455 -19.02 4.35 24.92
CA ASN A 455 -20.42 4.05 24.71
C ASN A 455 -20.70 3.45 23.33
N ALA A 456 -20.08 3.99 22.29
CA ALA A 456 -20.21 3.47 20.93
C ALA A 456 -19.69 2.03 20.81
N ILE A 457 -18.53 1.73 21.40
CA ILE A 457 -17.96 0.38 21.44
C ILE A 457 -18.89 -0.57 22.21
N PHE A 458 -19.42 -0.12 23.33
CA PHE A 458 -20.36 -0.93 24.13
C PHE A 458 -21.64 -1.24 23.34
N GLU A 459 -22.22 -0.26 22.63
CA GLU A 459 -23.38 -0.49 21.76
C GLU A 459 -23.07 -1.50 20.65
N ASP A 460 -21.91 -1.38 20.00
CA ASP A 460 -21.50 -2.29 18.93
C ASP A 460 -21.27 -3.73 19.46
N LEU A 461 -20.70 -3.90 20.65
CA LEU A 461 -20.61 -5.20 21.33
C LEU A 461 -21.99 -5.82 21.56
N GLN A 462 -22.99 -5.03 21.98
CA GLN A 462 -24.35 -5.51 22.17
C GLN A 462 -25.04 -5.91 20.86
N ILE A 463 -24.78 -5.17 19.78
CA ILE A 463 -25.30 -5.48 18.43
C ILE A 463 -24.70 -6.79 17.91
N LEU A 464 -23.38 -6.95 18.03
CA LEU A 464 -22.67 -8.16 17.60
C LEU A 464 -23.11 -9.39 18.38
N LYS A 465 -23.36 -9.25 19.68
CA LYS A 465 -23.89 -10.34 20.51
C LYS A 465 -25.26 -10.81 20.05
N LYS A 466 -26.17 -9.89 19.68
CA LYS A 466 -27.51 -10.24 19.17
C LYS A 466 -27.48 -10.86 17.76
N ASN A 467 -26.49 -10.54 16.94
CA ASN A 467 -26.37 -10.98 15.55
C ASN A 467 -24.97 -11.53 15.24
N PRO A 468 -24.58 -12.69 15.78
CA PRO A 468 -23.21 -13.24 15.61
C PRO A 468 -22.87 -13.64 14.16
N LEU A 469 -23.87 -13.73 13.26
CA LEU A 469 -23.71 -14.06 11.85
C LEU A 469 -23.49 -12.83 10.95
N ILE A 470 -23.36 -11.63 11.51
CA ILE A 470 -23.00 -10.45 10.74
C ILE A 470 -21.61 -10.68 10.13
N ASN A 471 -21.54 -10.56 8.80
CA ASN A 471 -20.30 -10.66 8.04
C ASN A 471 -19.37 -9.52 8.47
N THR A 472 -18.48 -9.79 9.40
CA THR A 472 -17.55 -8.81 9.99
C THR A 472 -16.48 -8.47 8.99
N LYS A 473 -16.59 -7.28 8.38
CA LYS A 473 -15.69 -6.82 7.31
C LYS A 473 -14.51 -6.02 7.84
N SER A 474 -14.66 -5.32 8.99
CA SER A 474 -13.62 -4.45 9.53
C SER A 474 -12.74 -5.13 10.59
N ALA A 475 -11.50 -4.65 10.76
CA ALA A 475 -10.60 -5.10 11.82
C ALA A 475 -11.19 -4.81 13.20
N TYR A 476 -11.83 -3.66 13.35
CA TYR A 476 -12.56 -3.29 14.56
C TYR A 476 -13.61 -4.34 14.95
N GLN A 477 -14.51 -4.70 14.04
CA GLN A 477 -15.55 -5.70 14.28
C GLN A 477 -14.96 -7.08 14.62
N ARG A 478 -13.90 -7.49 13.88
CA ARG A 478 -13.19 -8.75 14.19
C ARG A 478 -12.60 -8.74 15.59
N THR A 479 -11.99 -7.63 16.00
CA THR A 479 -11.41 -7.47 17.34
C THR A 479 -12.48 -7.55 18.42
N LEU A 480 -13.63 -6.89 18.24
CA LEU A 480 -14.74 -6.97 19.18
C LEU A 480 -15.29 -8.40 19.35
N LEU A 481 -15.41 -9.15 18.26
CA LEU A 481 -15.81 -10.57 18.31
C LEU A 481 -14.81 -11.44 19.07
N LEU A 482 -13.51 -11.22 18.86
CA LEU A 482 -12.45 -11.98 19.55
C LEU A 482 -12.43 -11.71 21.05
N LEU A 483 -12.90 -10.54 21.50
CA LEU A 483 -12.99 -10.23 22.93
C LEU A 483 -14.01 -11.10 23.66
N GLY A 484 -15.03 -11.64 22.97
CA GLY A 484 -15.95 -12.66 23.49
C GLY A 484 -16.60 -12.30 24.81
N VAL A 485 -16.96 -11.02 25.03
CA VAL A 485 -17.43 -10.54 26.35
C VAL A 485 -18.92 -10.82 26.53
N ASP A 486 -19.24 -11.79 27.36
CA ASP A 486 -20.62 -12.18 27.66
C ASP A 486 -21.26 -11.37 28.78
N ASP A 487 -20.47 -10.87 29.73
CA ASP A 487 -20.95 -10.07 30.86
C ASP A 487 -21.02 -8.58 30.49
N VAL A 488 -22.12 -7.93 30.87
CA VAL A 488 -22.40 -6.51 30.60
C VAL A 488 -21.41 -5.59 31.33
N ILE A 489 -21.05 -5.91 32.57
CA ILE A 489 -20.11 -5.11 33.37
C ILE A 489 -18.71 -5.19 32.74
N VAL A 490 -18.27 -6.40 32.42
CA VAL A 490 -16.98 -6.65 31.76
C VAL A 490 -16.95 -5.99 30.37
N ALA A 491 -18.08 -5.99 29.65
CA ALA A 491 -18.20 -5.29 28.36
C ALA A 491 -18.00 -3.78 28.51
N GLN A 492 -18.59 -3.17 29.54
CA GLN A 492 -18.46 -1.74 29.80
C GLN A 492 -17.03 -1.35 30.20
N GLU A 493 -16.42 -2.11 31.12
CA GLU A 493 -15.01 -1.87 31.50
C GLU A 493 -14.06 -2.04 30.32
N THR A 494 -14.27 -3.06 29.48
CA THR A 494 -13.46 -3.31 28.27
C THR A 494 -13.62 -2.18 27.27
N SER A 495 -14.85 -1.69 27.06
CA SER A 495 -15.11 -0.55 26.18
C SER A 495 -14.38 0.73 26.65
N CYS A 496 -14.39 1.00 27.97
CA CYS A 496 -13.65 2.13 28.55
C CYS A 496 -12.12 1.99 28.34
N ARG A 497 -11.57 0.77 28.55
CA ARG A 497 -10.14 0.52 28.36
C ARG A 497 -9.72 0.70 26.89
N ILE A 498 -10.53 0.24 25.94
CA ILE A 498 -10.28 0.41 24.51
C ILE A 498 -10.35 1.89 24.14
N ALA A 499 -11.36 2.61 24.60
CA ALA A 499 -11.50 4.04 24.32
C ALA A 499 -10.32 4.85 24.87
N ALA A 500 -9.88 4.59 26.09
CA ALA A 500 -8.70 5.23 26.68
C ALA A 500 -7.43 4.94 25.88
N ARG A 501 -7.26 3.68 25.41
CA ARG A 501 -6.16 3.32 24.51
C ARG A 501 -6.22 4.10 23.20
N PHE A 502 -7.40 4.27 22.62
CA PHE A 502 -7.56 5.02 21.36
C PHE A 502 -7.18 6.49 21.54
N ILE A 503 -7.60 7.14 22.64
CA ILE A 503 -7.19 8.53 22.93
C ILE A 503 -5.66 8.65 23.08
N ASN A 504 -5.03 7.71 23.78
CA ASN A 504 -3.57 7.72 23.92
C ASN A 504 -2.86 7.57 22.57
N ILE A 505 -3.35 6.70 21.69
CA ILE A 505 -2.84 6.54 20.33
C ILE A 505 -3.02 7.83 19.52
N LEU A 506 -4.18 8.49 19.62
CA LEU A 506 -4.42 9.76 18.93
C LEU A 506 -3.46 10.87 19.38
N ARG A 507 -3.10 10.91 20.65
CA ARG A 507 -2.06 11.82 21.14
C ARG A 507 -0.70 11.53 20.50
N LEU A 508 -0.30 10.24 20.43
CA LEU A 508 0.92 9.84 19.71
C LEU A 508 0.89 10.24 18.22
N VAL A 509 -0.28 10.13 17.57
CA VAL A 509 -0.46 10.62 16.18
C VAL A 509 -0.19 12.11 16.07
N ALA A 510 -0.66 12.93 17.02
CA ALA A 510 -0.40 14.37 17.03
C ALA A 510 1.09 14.70 17.20
N GLU A 511 1.86 13.85 17.87
CA GLU A 511 3.28 14.08 18.16
C GLU A 511 4.21 13.70 17.01
N GLN A 512 3.76 12.93 16.01
CA GLN A 512 4.64 12.37 14.98
C GLN A 512 5.50 13.42 14.24
N ARG A 513 4.94 14.60 13.97
CA ARG A 513 5.65 15.67 13.26
C ARG A 513 6.55 16.54 14.12
N LEU A 514 6.67 16.26 15.42
CA LEU A 514 7.59 17.02 16.30
C LEU A 514 9.05 16.91 15.87
N ILE A 515 9.43 15.81 15.25
CA ILE A 515 10.80 15.57 14.77
C ILE A 515 11.16 16.43 13.55
N LEU A 516 10.16 16.97 12.82
CA LEU A 516 10.36 17.74 11.60
C LEU A 516 10.61 19.22 11.92
N GLN A 517 11.47 19.85 11.12
CA GLN A 517 11.81 21.28 11.23
C GLN A 517 11.05 22.09 10.17
N ASP A 518 11.15 21.71 8.89
CA ASP A 518 10.58 22.44 7.77
C ASP A 518 9.15 21.99 7.44
N TYR A 519 8.85 20.69 7.57
CA TYR A 519 7.56 20.08 7.18
C TYR A 519 6.64 19.78 8.36
N ARG A 520 6.84 20.52 9.46
CA ARG A 520 6.04 20.35 10.69
C ARG A 520 4.57 20.73 10.50
N PHE A 521 4.29 21.69 9.60
CA PHE A 521 2.95 22.23 9.37
C PHE A 521 2.34 21.63 8.12
N CYS A 522 1.04 21.30 8.18
CA CYS A 522 0.29 20.78 7.04
C CYS A 522 -1.02 21.52 6.76
N MET A 523 -1.24 22.66 7.42
CA MET A 523 -2.31 23.57 7.09
C MET A 523 -1.75 24.79 6.38
N LEU A 524 -2.15 25.01 5.15
CA LEU A 524 -1.85 26.21 4.40
C LEU A 524 -2.91 27.26 4.73
N LYS A 525 -2.50 28.37 5.35
CA LYS A 525 -3.33 29.56 5.51
C LYS A 525 -3.10 30.43 4.29
N PRO A 526 -4.10 30.59 3.40
CA PRO A 526 -3.93 31.42 2.24
C PRO A 526 -3.88 32.90 2.59
N SER A 527 -3.20 33.68 1.76
CA SER A 527 -3.32 35.12 1.74
C SER A 527 -4.74 35.50 1.29
N SER A 528 -5.54 35.99 2.20
CA SER A 528 -6.82 36.71 2.12
C SER A 528 -7.98 36.26 1.19
N GLN A 529 -7.81 35.38 0.22
CA GLN A 529 -8.91 34.96 -0.71
C GLN A 529 -8.98 33.46 -1.05
N GLU A 530 -8.02 32.67 -0.67
CA GLU A 530 -8.01 31.23 -0.99
C GLU A 530 -8.60 30.38 0.16
N VAL A 531 -9.16 29.24 -0.19
CA VAL A 531 -9.72 28.29 0.78
C VAL A 531 -8.58 27.61 1.55
N ILE A 532 -8.72 27.53 2.88
CA ILE A 532 -7.81 26.79 3.73
C ILE A 532 -7.78 25.32 3.28
N ARG A 533 -6.58 24.79 3.04
CA ARG A 533 -6.42 23.41 2.63
C ARG A 533 -5.34 22.70 3.41
N HIS A 534 -5.47 21.39 3.50
CA HIS A 534 -4.40 20.50 3.91
C HIS A 534 -3.33 20.45 2.80
N ILE A 535 -2.06 20.44 3.20
CA ILE A 535 -0.91 20.23 2.32
C ILE A 535 -0.10 19.05 2.84
N SER A 536 0.08 18.02 2.02
CA SER A 536 0.83 16.82 2.40
C SER A 536 2.32 17.12 2.57
N ILE A 537 3.01 16.34 3.39
CA ILE A 537 4.48 16.41 3.50
C ILE A 537 5.13 16.15 2.15
N LEU A 538 4.61 15.19 1.39
CA LEU A 538 5.10 14.84 0.07
C LEU A 538 4.98 16.01 -0.92
N GLU A 539 3.85 16.73 -0.91
CA GLU A 539 3.65 17.93 -1.74
C GLU A 539 4.68 19.01 -1.39
N GLN A 540 4.95 19.22 -0.10
CA GLN A 540 5.93 20.19 0.37
C GLN A 540 7.35 19.81 -0.07
N ILE A 541 7.76 18.57 0.17
CA ILE A 541 9.09 18.06 -0.21
C ILE A 541 9.31 18.21 -1.73
N ILE A 542 8.35 17.81 -2.54
CA ILE A 542 8.49 17.87 -4.01
C ILE A 542 8.58 19.32 -4.49
N LYS A 543 7.77 20.23 -3.94
CA LYS A 543 7.85 21.65 -4.27
C LYS A 543 9.22 22.23 -3.92
N ASP A 544 9.74 21.93 -2.74
CA ASP A 544 11.04 22.41 -2.30
C ASP A 544 12.20 21.83 -3.13
N ILE A 545 12.11 20.58 -3.58
CA ILE A 545 13.09 19.96 -4.49
C ILE A 545 13.12 20.70 -5.83
N PHE A 546 11.98 21.14 -6.34
CA PHE A 546 11.88 21.83 -7.62
C PHE A 546 12.01 23.35 -7.51
N ASP A 547 12.00 23.92 -6.30
CA ASP A 547 12.20 25.36 -6.12
C ASP A 547 13.55 25.79 -6.67
N VAL A 548 13.56 26.98 -7.30
CA VAL A 548 14.74 27.53 -7.98
C VAL A 548 15.73 28.10 -6.96
N ASP A 549 15.27 28.41 -5.76
CA ASP A 549 16.10 28.97 -4.69
C ASP A 549 16.97 27.88 -4.04
N VAL A 550 18.09 27.60 -4.73
CA VAL A 550 19.07 26.52 -4.42
C VAL A 550 19.65 26.62 -2.98
N ASN A 551 19.39 27.72 -2.28
CA ASN A 551 19.90 27.97 -0.93
C ASN A 551 18.97 27.43 0.18
N ARG A 552 17.76 26.97 -0.15
CA ARG A 552 16.86 26.38 0.85
C ARG A 552 17.42 25.02 1.28
N LYS A 553 17.93 24.96 2.49
CA LYS A 553 18.41 23.71 3.07
C LYS A 553 17.18 22.82 3.33
N LEU A 554 17.12 21.66 2.65
CA LEU A 554 16.15 20.61 2.93
C LEU A 554 16.56 19.92 4.25
N ARG A 555 16.25 20.54 5.40
CA ARG A 555 16.77 20.14 6.72
C ARG A 555 16.22 18.80 7.18
N ASP A 556 14.98 18.49 6.79
CA ASP A 556 14.32 17.24 7.15
C ASP A 556 14.70 16.06 6.22
N LEU A 557 15.35 16.33 5.07
CA LEU A 557 15.92 15.30 4.23
C LEU A 557 17.34 14.95 4.70
N HIS A 558 17.47 13.87 5.42
CA HIS A 558 18.73 13.35 5.88
C HIS A 558 19.44 12.62 4.74
N LYS A 559 20.49 13.23 4.17
CA LYS A 559 21.32 12.54 3.19
C LYS A 559 22.25 11.58 3.89
N LYS A 560 22.17 10.29 3.58
CA LYS A 560 23.15 9.30 3.99
C LYS A 560 24.37 9.38 3.06
N SER A 561 25.56 9.23 3.62
CA SER A 561 26.83 9.35 2.91
C SER A 561 27.41 7.96 2.71
N SER A 562 27.48 7.47 1.49
CA SER A 562 28.13 6.19 1.18
C SER A 562 29.60 6.25 1.58
N SER A 563 29.96 5.44 2.58
CA SER A 563 31.27 5.02 3.07
C SER A 563 32.21 6.05 3.71
N PHE A 564 32.76 5.65 4.83
CA PHE A 564 33.85 6.29 5.60
C PHE A 564 35.08 6.64 4.74
N ILE A 565 35.32 5.93 3.63
CA ILE A 565 36.46 6.15 2.72
C ILE A 565 36.27 7.41 1.89
N GLN A 566 35.04 7.72 1.44
CA GLN A 566 34.77 8.99 0.76
C GLN A 566 34.75 10.20 1.72
N ALA A 567 34.42 9.98 2.99
CA ALA A 567 34.49 11.03 4.01
C ALA A 567 35.95 11.49 4.25
N SER A 568 36.90 10.57 4.29
CA SER A 568 38.33 10.88 4.44
C SER A 568 38.90 11.59 3.20
N PHE A 569 38.49 11.18 2.00
CA PHE A 569 38.89 11.84 0.73
C PHE A 569 38.21 13.21 0.55
N ASN A 570 36.97 13.38 1.03
CA ASN A 570 36.22 14.63 0.92
C ASN A 570 36.72 15.70 1.92
N LEU A 571 37.40 15.31 2.99
CA LEU A 571 38.11 16.25 3.88
C LEU A 571 39.32 16.92 3.19
N PHE A 572 39.95 16.22 2.23
CA PHE A 572 41.06 16.77 1.44
C PHE A 572 40.61 17.61 0.22
N LEU A 573 39.39 17.40 -0.30
CA LEU A 573 38.82 18.20 -1.37
C LEU A 573 37.79 19.19 -0.80
N ARG A 574 38.28 20.29 -0.25
CA ARG A 574 37.45 21.49 0.08
C ARG A 574 36.63 21.89 -1.15
N GLY A 575 35.31 21.53 -1.17
CA GLY A 575 34.41 22.12 -2.15
C GLY A 575 33.37 21.21 -2.81
N LYS A 576 33.20 19.92 -2.45
CA LYS A 576 32.05 19.15 -2.99
C LYS A 576 30.79 19.54 -2.23
N THR A 577 30.00 20.43 -2.85
CA THR A 577 28.61 20.72 -2.45
C THR A 577 27.81 19.42 -2.27
N LYS A 578 27.06 19.31 -1.17
CA LYS A 578 26.12 18.20 -0.98
C LYS A 578 25.22 18.12 -2.21
N ARG A 579 25.19 16.96 -2.89
CA ARG A 579 24.31 16.77 -4.06
C ARG A 579 22.86 16.98 -3.63
N HIS A 580 22.13 17.70 -4.47
CA HIS A 580 20.71 17.94 -4.30
C HIS A 580 19.92 16.80 -4.96
N PRO A 581 18.72 16.42 -4.47
CA PRO A 581 17.92 15.35 -5.11
C PRO A 581 17.66 15.54 -6.60
N ARG A 582 17.51 16.80 -7.06
CA ARG A 582 17.29 17.12 -8.48
C ARG A 582 18.52 16.99 -9.39
N ASP A 583 19.71 16.73 -8.83
CA ASP A 583 20.94 16.59 -9.63
C ASP A 583 21.00 15.25 -10.39
N ASN A 584 20.19 14.27 -9.99
CA ASN A 584 20.03 13.01 -10.69
C ASN A 584 18.89 13.08 -11.73
N SER A 585 18.95 12.20 -12.72
CA SER A 585 17.94 12.15 -13.80
C SER A 585 16.60 11.58 -13.33
N TYR A 586 16.62 10.83 -12.23
CA TYR A 586 15.45 10.16 -11.66
C TYR A 586 15.35 10.41 -10.16
N ILE A 587 14.14 10.63 -9.70
CA ILE A 587 13.79 10.70 -8.29
C ILE A 587 12.79 9.57 -8.01
N LEU A 588 13.18 8.63 -7.18
CA LEU A 588 12.30 7.59 -6.66
C LEU A 588 11.94 7.91 -5.23
N ILE A 589 10.66 8.14 -4.98
CA ILE A 589 10.13 8.39 -3.63
C ILE A 589 9.43 7.12 -3.18
N TYR A 590 9.87 6.58 -2.05
CA TYR A 590 9.24 5.41 -1.44
C TYR A 590 8.70 5.75 -0.06
N ILE A 591 7.38 5.60 0.11
CA ILE A 591 6.73 5.84 1.40
C ILE A 591 6.55 4.51 2.12
N VAL A 592 7.28 4.35 3.22
CA VAL A 592 7.17 3.18 4.09
C VAL A 592 5.85 3.26 4.86
N GLY A 593 4.99 2.29 4.67
CA GLY A 593 3.62 2.30 5.22
C GLY A 593 2.53 2.57 4.18
N GLY A 594 2.94 2.86 2.92
CA GLY A 594 2.02 2.94 1.79
C GLY A 594 1.75 4.35 1.27
N VAL A 595 1.16 4.39 0.09
CA VAL A 595 0.85 5.60 -0.70
C VAL A 595 -0.63 5.71 -0.98
N THR A 596 -1.10 6.91 -1.33
CA THR A 596 -2.47 7.14 -1.78
C THR A 596 -2.52 7.46 -3.28
N ALA A 597 -3.67 7.20 -3.91
CA ALA A 597 -3.88 7.58 -5.31
C ALA A 597 -3.84 9.12 -5.50
N GLU A 598 -4.24 9.88 -4.49
CA GLU A 598 -4.22 11.34 -4.51
C GLU A 598 -2.78 11.89 -4.52
N GLU A 599 -1.87 11.28 -3.76
CA GLU A 599 -0.44 11.65 -3.77
C GLU A 599 0.17 11.45 -5.17
N ALA A 600 -0.17 10.35 -5.84
CA ALA A 600 0.30 10.11 -7.21
C ALA A 600 -0.19 11.18 -8.19
N LYS A 601 -1.45 11.64 -8.05
CA LYS A 601 -2.03 12.72 -8.84
C LYS A 601 -1.31 14.05 -8.56
N ILE A 602 -1.13 14.42 -7.30
CA ILE A 602 -0.47 15.66 -6.88
C ILE A 602 0.95 15.74 -7.44
N ILE A 603 1.72 14.64 -7.37
CA ILE A 603 3.08 14.61 -7.94
C ILE A 603 3.04 14.87 -9.45
N GLN A 604 2.15 14.21 -10.18
CA GLN A 604 2.02 14.41 -11.63
C GLN A 604 1.68 15.86 -11.99
N GLU A 605 0.79 16.49 -11.23
CA GLU A 605 0.42 17.89 -11.40
C GLU A 605 1.61 18.83 -11.18
N ILE A 606 2.35 18.66 -10.07
CA ILE A 606 3.54 19.47 -9.76
C ILE A 606 4.61 19.30 -10.85
N VAL A 607 4.94 18.05 -11.23
CA VAL A 607 5.94 17.76 -12.25
C VAL A 607 5.54 18.38 -13.59
N SER A 608 4.27 18.24 -14.00
CA SER A 608 3.77 18.79 -15.26
C SER A 608 3.83 20.32 -15.33
N VAL A 609 3.63 21.00 -14.21
CA VAL A 609 3.79 22.45 -14.09
C VAL A 609 5.27 22.84 -14.24
N GLN A 610 6.16 22.12 -13.58
CA GLN A 610 7.58 22.39 -13.64
C GLN A 610 8.20 22.14 -15.03
N GLU A 611 7.75 21.10 -15.74
CA GLU A 611 8.16 20.82 -17.12
C GLU A 611 7.81 21.99 -18.08
N LYS A 612 6.67 22.67 -17.83
CA LYS A 612 6.25 23.81 -18.64
C LYS A 612 7.03 25.09 -18.35
N HIS A 613 7.51 25.27 -17.13
CA HIS A 613 8.16 26.50 -16.69
C HIS A 613 9.70 26.45 -16.68
N SER A 614 10.29 25.26 -16.73
CA SER A 614 11.74 25.08 -16.65
C SER A 614 12.35 24.87 -18.03
N ASN A 615 13.35 25.69 -18.38
CA ASN A 615 14.22 25.48 -19.55
C ASN A 615 15.27 24.35 -19.32
N LYS A 616 15.35 23.80 -18.09
CA LYS A 616 16.26 22.70 -17.76
C LYS A 616 15.47 21.39 -17.74
N LYS A 617 16.13 20.30 -18.09
CA LYS A 617 15.55 18.96 -18.03
C LYS A 617 15.17 18.63 -16.59
N THR A 618 13.89 18.46 -16.34
CA THR A 618 13.35 18.05 -15.05
C THR A 618 13.62 16.57 -14.79
N PRO A 619 14.00 16.15 -13.56
CA PRO A 619 14.10 14.74 -13.21
C PRO A 619 12.76 14.04 -13.38
N TYR A 620 12.80 12.78 -13.82
CA TYR A 620 11.61 11.95 -13.87
C TYR A 620 11.28 11.43 -12.46
N VAL A 621 10.05 11.65 -11.99
CA VAL A 621 9.63 11.28 -10.63
C VAL A 621 8.78 10.02 -10.65
N ILE A 622 9.17 9.04 -9.83
CA ILE A 622 8.46 7.79 -9.60
C ILE A 622 8.04 7.77 -8.13
N LEU A 623 6.76 7.52 -7.87
CA LEU A 623 6.24 7.30 -6.54
C LEU A 623 6.12 5.80 -6.28
N ALA A 624 6.48 5.38 -5.07
CA ALA A 624 6.33 4.01 -4.65
C ALA A 624 5.95 3.93 -3.16
N GLY A 625 5.42 2.80 -2.74
CA GLY A 625 5.12 2.54 -1.34
C GLY A 625 4.85 1.07 -1.07
N SER A 626 4.69 0.71 0.20
CA SER A 626 4.45 -0.68 0.57
C SER A 626 3.08 -1.18 0.05
N ARG A 627 2.07 -0.34 0.03
CA ARG A 627 0.72 -0.63 -0.48
C ARG A 627 -0.04 0.63 -0.89
N LEU A 628 -1.18 0.45 -1.54
CA LEU A 628 -2.14 1.52 -1.79
C LEU A 628 -3.10 1.64 -0.60
N LEU A 629 -3.13 2.83 0.00
CA LEU A 629 -3.87 3.09 1.22
C LEU A 629 -5.26 3.67 0.98
N ASN A 630 -6.17 3.32 1.89
CA ASN A 630 -7.41 4.04 2.15
C ASN A 630 -7.53 4.38 3.66
N PRO A 631 -8.48 5.22 4.09
CA PRO A 631 -8.60 5.62 5.49
C PRO A 631 -8.75 4.46 6.47
N LEU A 632 -9.47 3.41 6.09
CA LEU A 632 -9.70 2.25 6.97
C LEU A 632 -8.44 1.38 7.14
N ASP A 633 -7.54 1.36 6.15
CA ASP A 633 -6.24 0.69 6.32
C ASP A 633 -5.41 1.35 7.41
N ILE A 634 -5.49 2.68 7.53
CA ILE A 634 -4.81 3.43 8.59
C ILE A 634 -5.43 3.13 9.95
N VAL A 635 -6.76 3.08 10.04
CA VAL A 635 -7.45 2.70 11.28
C VAL A 635 -7.00 1.31 11.73
N GLU A 636 -6.97 0.35 10.81
CA GLU A 636 -6.52 -1.02 11.09
C GLU A 636 -5.09 -1.07 11.61
N LYS A 637 -4.16 -0.34 10.98
CA LYS A 637 -2.73 -0.35 11.33
C LYS A 637 -2.38 0.45 12.58
N ILE A 638 -3.18 1.44 12.94
CA ILE A 638 -2.90 2.34 14.06
C ILE A 638 -3.56 1.84 15.35
N PHE A 639 -4.76 1.26 15.28
CA PHE A 639 -5.52 0.86 16.48
C PHE A 639 -5.50 -0.64 16.74
N PHE A 640 -5.33 -1.47 15.70
CA PHE A 640 -5.45 -2.93 15.73
C PHE A 640 -4.21 -3.66 15.23
#